data_a6c57226b2ffd5b6ab5f8027a929c320
#
_entry.id   a6c57226b2ffd5b6ab5f8027a929c320
#
_cell.length_a   1.000
_cell.length_b   1.000
_cell.length_c   1.000
_cell.angle_alpha   90.00
_cell.angle_beta   90.00
_cell.angle_gamma   90.00
#
_symmetry.space_group_name_H-M   'P 1'
#
loop_
_entity.id
_entity.type
_entity.pdbx_description
1 polymer ?
#
loop_
_entity_poly.entity_id
_entity_poly.type
_entity_poly.pdbx_seq_one_letter_code
_entity_poly.pdbx_strand_id
1 'polypeptide(L)'
;MNKSKVSDMAKDFGMASKDIQAVLNTYEDGSKKPSQVLSEEEVNLIFEHLTQKHQVKIETIYAETAPQKKPEPKAAPAQSQPKGNNTQNQPKNNNNGNNGAGRPQPQQGKPAQAQQNPQQSKSTATQHPTTRVPEKKIVDTRKVTNVNLDKYDEKLQDMAERSGDRRDLERGTKEKFRNNRNRGGRQQPFSGKRKQEEAEKMRRLQLEIAKKTPLTVKIPDEISVGELASRMKKTGAEVVKCLMKNGVMASLSQMIDFDTASFVAEELGCKVEKEVVVTIEEKLIDDHEDSADELQPRAPVVVVMGHVDHGKTSLLDYIRNAHVASGEAGGITQHIGAYQVQIKGKPITFLDTPGHEAFTSMRARGAMITDIAILVVAAEDGIKPQTIESINHAKAAEIPIIVAINKMDKPDANPERIKQQLTEYGLVAEDWGGDTIVCPISAKTGMGIDNLLEMVALTAEVAELKANPNRAASGAVVEARLDKGRGPIATLLVQNGTLHQGDIIIAGTAVGRVRAMMSDKGQKLTTAGPSVPVEITGLGEVPEAGAHFNAVADERLARELVEQRKEEEKRKANAPITKVSLEDLFSQIQAGEMKNLNIIVKADVMGSVEAVKASLEKISNDEVRVRVIHGAVGAINESDVMLAATSNAIIVGFNVRPDAAARDSAARNHVDMRMYRVIYDAIDEIEAAMKGMLAPKFREAVIGHAEIRQTYKVSSVGTVAGCYVTDGKIQRACDVRIVRDGIVVHEGHLASLQRFKDSVKEVASGYECGLSFEKYNDIKVGDVVEAYVMEQIEQ
;
A
#
# COMPACT_ATOMS: atom_id res chain seq x y z
N MET A 1 -14.35 36.21 -6.51
CA MET A 1 -13.24 37.13 -6.82
C MET A 1 -13.16 38.21 -5.74
N ASN A 2 -12.13 38.19 -4.91
CA ASN A 2 -11.95 39.20 -3.87
C ASN A 2 -11.54 40.51 -4.53
N LYS A 3 -12.34 41.57 -4.34
CA LYS A 3 -12.03 42.93 -4.86
C LYS A 3 -10.99 43.59 -3.95
N SER A 4 -9.72 43.51 -4.35
CA SER A 4 -8.59 44.09 -3.59
C SER A 4 -8.61 45.63 -3.72
N LYS A 5 -8.40 46.35 -2.58
CA LYS A 5 -8.24 47.79 -2.53
C LYS A 5 -6.77 48.17 -2.51
N VAL A 6 -6.42 49.37 -2.92
CA VAL A 6 -5.04 49.91 -2.84
C VAL A 6 -4.47 49.79 -1.42
N SER A 7 -5.31 50.00 -0.37
CA SER A 7 -4.90 49.88 1.04
C SER A 7 -4.58 48.45 1.46
N ASP A 8 -5.30 47.48 0.87
CA ASP A 8 -5.13 46.08 1.22
C ASP A 8 -3.87 45.52 0.54
N MET A 9 -3.66 45.84 -0.72
CA MET A 9 -2.40 45.52 -1.43
C MET A 9 -1.20 46.13 -0.75
N ALA A 10 -1.30 47.40 -0.23
CA ALA A 10 -0.23 48.06 0.51
C ALA A 10 0.15 47.30 1.80
N LYS A 11 -0.83 46.74 2.48
CA LYS A 11 -0.60 45.87 3.66
C LYS A 11 0.05 44.55 3.29
N ASP A 12 -0.44 43.89 2.24
CA ASP A 12 0.05 42.60 1.80
C ASP A 12 1.53 42.66 1.34
N PHE A 13 1.95 43.77 0.73
CA PHE A 13 3.35 44.03 0.33
C PHE A 13 4.19 44.71 1.39
N GLY A 14 3.67 45.08 2.55
CA GLY A 14 4.40 45.81 3.58
C GLY A 14 4.87 47.20 3.15
N MET A 15 4.18 47.83 2.17
CA MET A 15 4.53 49.11 1.58
C MET A 15 3.56 50.22 1.95
N ALA A 16 3.94 51.47 1.80
CA ALA A 16 3.00 52.56 2.02
C ALA A 16 2.01 52.67 0.82
N SER A 17 0.73 52.94 1.09
CA SER A 17 -0.29 53.10 0.03
C SER A 17 0.06 54.15 -1.01
N LYS A 18 0.92 55.12 -0.67
CA LYS A 18 1.44 56.11 -1.60
C LYS A 18 2.41 55.55 -2.63
N ASP A 19 3.16 54.51 -2.28
CA ASP A 19 4.14 53.89 -3.19
C ASP A 19 3.40 53.07 -4.26
N ILE A 20 2.31 52.35 -3.88
CA ILE A 20 1.46 51.64 -4.84
C ILE A 20 0.69 52.61 -5.75
N GLN A 21 0.26 53.75 -5.20
CA GLN A 21 -0.30 54.83 -6.02
C GLN A 21 0.70 55.42 -7.01
N ALA A 22 1.95 55.56 -6.63
CA ALA A 22 3.01 56.02 -7.52
C ALA A 22 3.28 55.05 -8.66
N VAL A 23 3.22 53.71 -8.37
CA VAL A 23 3.35 52.68 -9.40
C VAL A 23 2.19 52.75 -10.39
N LEU A 24 0.95 52.82 -9.91
CA LEU A 24 -0.23 52.96 -10.80
C LEU A 24 -0.19 54.23 -11.66
N ASN A 25 0.21 55.37 -11.10
CA ASN A 25 0.30 56.65 -11.84
C ASN A 25 1.42 56.63 -12.90
N THR A 26 2.30 55.65 -12.90
CA THR A 26 3.35 55.49 -13.93
C THR A 26 2.80 54.85 -15.20
N TYR A 27 1.73 54.08 -15.07
CA TYR A 27 1.11 53.31 -16.18
C TYR A 27 -0.27 53.78 -16.60
N GLU A 28 -1.00 54.52 -15.73
CA GLU A 28 -2.33 55.08 -16.00
C GLU A 28 -2.44 56.54 -15.58
N ASP A 29 -3.02 57.38 -16.44
CA ASP A 29 -3.32 58.81 -16.17
C ASP A 29 -4.56 58.91 -15.23
N GLY A 30 -4.34 58.77 -13.92
CA GLY A 30 -5.40 58.98 -12.94
C GLY A 30 -5.02 58.60 -11.51
N SER A 31 -4.90 59.58 -10.60
CA SER A 31 -4.57 59.28 -9.19
C SER A 31 -5.73 58.60 -8.47
N LYS A 32 -5.55 57.28 -8.13
CA LYS A 32 -6.56 56.47 -7.40
C LYS A 32 -6.46 56.70 -5.88
N LYS A 33 -7.60 56.73 -5.20
CA LYS A 33 -7.65 56.90 -3.74
C LYS A 33 -7.35 55.59 -3.04
N PRO A 34 -6.77 55.59 -1.80
CA PRO A 34 -6.44 54.36 -1.06
C PRO A 34 -7.59 53.39 -0.83
N SER A 35 -8.85 53.91 -0.79
CA SER A 35 -10.06 53.09 -0.61
C SER A 35 -10.67 52.54 -1.89
N GLN A 36 -10.09 52.82 -3.04
CA GLN A 36 -10.61 52.45 -4.34
C GLN A 36 -10.25 50.99 -4.66
N VAL A 37 -11.19 50.26 -5.28
CA VAL A 37 -10.99 48.86 -5.70
C VAL A 37 -10.21 48.83 -7.00
N LEU A 38 -9.24 47.98 -7.07
CA LEU A 38 -8.42 47.71 -8.23
C LEU A 38 -9.05 46.72 -9.19
N SER A 39 -8.80 46.91 -10.49
CA SER A 39 -9.13 45.90 -11.51
C SER A 39 -8.06 44.80 -11.51
N GLU A 40 -8.39 43.67 -12.17
CA GLU A 40 -7.47 42.53 -12.27
C GLU A 40 -6.21 42.88 -13.07
N GLU A 41 -6.32 43.72 -14.07
CA GLU A 41 -5.22 44.25 -14.87
C GLU A 41 -4.28 45.16 -14.06
N GLU A 42 -4.85 46.04 -13.22
CA GLU A 42 -4.07 46.92 -12.33
C GLU A 42 -3.32 46.15 -11.23
N VAL A 43 -3.93 45.10 -10.72
CA VAL A 43 -3.28 44.17 -9.76
C VAL A 43 -2.08 43.49 -10.42
N ASN A 44 -2.23 42.98 -11.63
CA ASN A 44 -1.17 42.32 -12.38
C ASN A 44 -0.01 43.31 -12.70
N LEU A 45 -0.31 44.57 -13.07
CA LEU A 45 0.67 45.60 -13.30
C LEU A 45 1.49 45.93 -12.04
N ILE A 46 0.86 45.98 -10.87
CA ILE A 46 1.56 46.21 -9.59
C ILE A 46 2.50 45.02 -9.31
N PHE A 47 2.02 43.76 -9.50
CA PHE A 47 2.85 42.58 -9.31
C PHE A 47 4.06 42.57 -10.25
N GLU A 48 3.87 42.87 -11.51
CA GLU A 48 4.93 42.89 -12.51
C GLU A 48 5.99 43.95 -12.20
N HIS A 49 5.55 45.19 -11.86
CA HIS A 49 6.47 46.28 -11.49
C HIS A 49 7.27 45.98 -10.22
N LEU A 50 6.65 45.38 -9.20
CA LEU A 50 7.30 45.04 -7.95
C LEU A 50 8.26 43.86 -8.11
N THR A 51 7.94 42.85 -8.91
CA THR A 51 8.85 41.76 -9.24
C THR A 51 10.05 42.20 -10.04
N GLN A 52 9.88 43.10 -11.00
CA GLN A 52 11.01 43.68 -11.76
C GLN A 52 11.93 44.55 -10.89
N LYS A 53 11.37 45.33 -9.96
CA LYS A 53 12.12 46.22 -9.09
C LYS A 53 12.83 45.54 -7.93
N HIS A 54 12.32 44.43 -7.47
CA HIS A 54 12.85 43.60 -6.38
C HIS A 54 13.49 42.29 -6.86
N GLN A 55 14.04 42.27 -8.07
CA GLN A 55 14.87 41.15 -8.52
C GLN A 55 16.13 41.07 -7.63
N VAL A 56 16.07 40.20 -6.63
CA VAL A 56 17.23 39.87 -5.81
C VAL A 56 18.02 38.81 -6.56
N LYS A 57 19.28 39.07 -6.87
CA LYS A 57 20.16 38.06 -7.46
C LYS A 57 20.29 36.92 -6.47
N ILE A 58 20.04 35.71 -6.94
CA ILE A 58 20.08 34.46 -6.14
C ILE A 58 21.38 34.36 -5.31
N GLU A 59 22.48 34.88 -5.83
CA GLU A 59 23.79 34.97 -5.16
C GLU A 59 23.81 35.77 -3.84
N THR A 60 22.93 36.77 -3.68
CA THR A 60 22.85 37.59 -2.45
C THR A 60 22.06 36.86 -1.35
N ILE A 61 21.09 36.02 -1.69
CA ILE A 61 20.31 35.22 -0.72
C ILE A 61 21.19 34.14 -0.08
N TYR A 62 22.09 33.52 -0.86
CA TYR A 62 23.02 32.52 -0.34
C TYR A 62 24.19 33.10 0.46
N ALA A 63 24.54 34.37 0.25
CA ALA A 63 25.58 35.05 1.03
C ALA A 63 25.11 35.42 2.45
N GLU A 64 23.83 35.70 2.66
CA GLU A 64 23.25 35.98 3.99
C GLU A 64 22.98 34.73 4.83
N THR A 65 22.83 33.53 4.21
CA THR A 65 22.60 32.28 4.90
C THR A 65 23.86 31.46 5.25
N ALA A 66 25.05 31.97 4.92
CA ALA A 66 26.30 31.34 5.34
C ALA A 66 26.51 31.49 6.85
N PRO A 67 26.74 30.39 7.63
CA PRO A 67 26.91 30.51 9.07
C PRO A 67 28.13 31.31 9.39
N GLN A 68 27.94 32.50 10.00
CA GLN A 68 29.01 33.33 10.54
C GLN A 68 29.78 32.49 11.59
N LYS A 69 31.08 32.24 11.33
CA LYS A 69 31.99 31.69 12.34
C LYS A 69 31.99 32.61 13.56
N LYS A 70 31.52 32.11 14.67
CA LYS A 70 31.68 32.74 15.99
C LYS A 70 33.17 32.98 16.23
N PRO A 71 33.58 34.17 16.66
CA PRO A 71 34.98 34.42 17.02
C PRO A 71 35.32 33.60 18.27
N GLU A 72 36.49 32.96 18.23
CA GLU A 72 37.10 32.26 19.38
C GLU A 72 37.30 33.25 20.53
N PRO A 73 36.97 32.86 21.79
CA PRO A 73 37.26 33.70 22.94
C PRO A 73 38.78 33.67 23.22
N LYS A 74 39.40 34.86 23.15
CA LYS A 74 40.75 35.12 23.58
C LYS A 74 40.92 34.77 25.06
N ALA A 75 41.95 34.00 25.36
CA ALA A 75 42.41 33.66 26.69
C ALA A 75 42.75 34.94 27.51
N ALA A 76 42.18 35.05 28.69
CA ALA A 76 42.59 36.02 29.71
C ALA A 76 43.28 35.29 30.86
N PRO A 77 44.26 35.95 31.55
CA PRO A 77 45.34 35.29 32.29
C PRO A 77 44.95 34.85 33.70
N ALA A 78 45.72 33.88 34.15
CA ALA A 78 45.65 33.28 35.48
C ALA A 78 45.76 34.27 36.64
N GLN A 79 44.87 34.18 37.65
CA GLN A 79 45.15 34.63 38.99
C GLN A 79 44.70 33.63 40.04
N SER A 80 45.73 33.08 40.70
CA SER A 80 45.89 32.64 42.09
C SER A 80 44.67 32.22 42.94
N GLN A 81 44.85 31.01 43.46
CA GLN A 81 44.14 30.42 44.61
C GLN A 81 44.29 31.24 45.90
N PRO A 82 43.36 31.09 46.87
CA PRO A 82 43.80 30.55 48.11
C PRO A 82 43.00 29.37 48.63
N LYS A 83 43.76 28.58 49.42
CA LYS A 83 43.42 27.40 50.18
C LYS A 83 42.40 27.66 51.30
N GLY A 84 41.69 26.64 51.67
CA GLY A 84 41.00 26.56 52.97
C GLY A 84 40.00 25.44 53.05
N ASN A 85 40.46 24.32 53.56
CA ASN A 85 40.12 23.51 54.70
C ASN A 85 38.72 22.94 54.84
N ASN A 86 38.67 21.62 54.74
CA ASN A 86 38.38 20.62 55.80
C ASN A 86 36.94 20.55 56.36
N THR A 87 36.26 19.46 56.22
CA THR A 87 35.93 18.51 57.32
C THR A 87 34.95 17.50 56.82
N GLN A 88 35.39 16.28 56.70
CA GLN A 88 34.99 15.04 57.40
C GLN A 88 33.59 15.07 58.04
N ASN A 89 32.73 14.13 57.63
CA ASN A 89 32.14 13.16 58.55
C ASN A 89 31.41 12.03 57.84
N GLN A 90 31.98 10.84 57.95
CA GLN A 90 31.24 9.57 58.09
C GLN A 90 30.83 9.44 59.57
N PRO A 91 29.79 8.72 59.92
CA PRO A 91 29.93 7.52 60.71
C PRO A 91 29.03 6.40 60.16
N LYS A 92 29.57 5.23 60.00
CA LYS A 92 29.75 4.02 60.85
C LYS A 92 28.52 3.67 61.73
N ASN A 93 27.98 2.48 61.34
CA ASN A 93 27.85 1.28 62.23
C ASN A 93 26.75 1.19 63.29
N ASN A 94 25.97 0.20 63.24
CA ASN A 94 25.84 -0.98 64.14
C ASN A 94 24.40 -1.52 64.09
N ASN A 95 24.21 -2.76 63.73
CA ASN A 95 24.34 -4.02 64.40
C ASN A 95 23.11 -4.52 65.18
N ASN A 96 22.89 -5.79 65.00
CA ASN A 96 22.12 -6.77 65.80
C ASN A 96 20.60 -6.90 65.44
N GLY A 97 20.12 -8.06 65.27
CA GLY A 97 20.49 -9.48 65.59
C GLY A 97 19.25 -10.31 65.33
N ASN A 98 19.41 -11.38 64.88
CA ASN A 98 19.40 -12.73 65.40
C ASN A 98 18.20 -13.63 65.11
N ASN A 99 18.55 -14.83 64.73
CA ASN A 99 17.87 -16.14 64.85
C ASN A 99 16.77 -16.47 63.78
N GLY A 100 16.80 -17.64 63.20
CA GLY A 100 17.61 -18.85 63.31
C GLY A 100 16.96 -19.95 62.44
N ALA A 101 17.82 -20.84 62.03
CA ALA A 101 17.63 -22.28 61.75
C ALA A 101 16.68 -22.70 60.64
N GLY A 102 16.98 -23.52 59.66
CA GLY A 102 17.87 -24.62 59.59
C GLY A 102 17.84 -25.26 58.19
N ARG A 103 19.03 -25.67 57.82
CA ARG A 103 19.35 -26.65 56.78
C ARG A 103 19.00 -28.06 57.29
N PRO A 104 18.89 -29.13 56.47
CA PRO A 104 19.98 -29.58 55.58
C PRO A 104 19.59 -30.27 54.26
N GLN A 105 20.54 -30.30 53.35
CA GLN A 105 20.75 -31.37 52.38
C GLN A 105 21.21 -32.68 53.08
N PRO A 106 21.09 -33.88 52.48
CA PRO A 106 22.17 -34.42 51.66
C PRO A 106 21.80 -35.41 50.52
N GLN A 107 22.68 -35.45 49.55
CA GLN A 107 23.45 -36.54 48.96
C GLN A 107 22.77 -37.74 48.24
N GLN A 108 23.21 -37.88 47.01
CA GLN A 108 23.90 -38.99 46.33
C GLN A 108 23.28 -40.37 46.27
N GLY A 109 23.31 -40.92 45.02
CA GLY A 109 23.24 -42.35 44.78
C GLY A 109 23.20 -42.73 43.28
N LYS A 110 24.35 -42.92 42.65
CA LYS A 110 24.59 -43.88 41.57
C LYS A 110 25.04 -45.19 42.28
N PRO A 111 25.05 -46.43 41.66
CA PRO A 111 25.31 -46.78 40.26
C PRO A 111 24.64 -48.13 39.76
N ALA A 112 25.10 -48.55 38.59
CA ALA A 112 25.39 -49.89 38.07
C ALA A 112 24.34 -50.55 37.16
N GLN A 113 24.68 -50.70 35.88
CA GLN A 113 25.19 -51.85 35.11
C GLN A 113 24.33 -53.13 35.06
N ALA A 114 24.00 -53.55 33.85
CA ALA A 114 24.32 -54.83 33.20
C ALA A 114 23.56 -54.98 31.89
N GLN A 115 24.22 -55.00 30.73
CA GLN A 115 24.63 -56.14 29.91
C GLN A 115 23.44 -57.05 29.44
N GLN A 116 23.16 -57.10 28.15
CA GLN A 116 23.51 -58.18 27.21
C GLN A 116 22.84 -58.05 25.87
N ASN A 117 23.62 -58.07 24.80
CA ASN A 117 23.29 -58.50 23.44
C ASN A 117 23.25 -60.04 23.35
N PRO A 118 22.91 -60.74 22.25
CA PRO A 118 22.70 -60.37 20.85
C PRO A 118 21.58 -61.16 20.11
N GLN A 119 21.23 -60.88 18.91
CA GLN A 119 21.28 -61.73 17.70
C GLN A 119 20.39 -61.21 16.53
N GLN A 120 21.08 -60.96 15.49
CA GLN A 120 20.92 -61.18 14.04
C GLN A 120 19.51 -61.57 13.48
N SER A 121 19.12 -60.83 12.48
CA SER A 121 18.83 -61.41 11.13
C SER A 121 18.81 -60.35 10.03
N LYS A 122 19.41 -60.73 8.90
CA LYS A 122 19.67 -59.99 7.67
C LYS A 122 18.40 -59.76 6.84
N SER A 123 18.27 -58.62 6.17
CA SER A 123 17.92 -58.59 4.75
C SER A 123 18.11 -57.17 4.14
N THR A 124 18.97 -57.16 3.19
CA THR A 124 19.10 -56.41 1.91
C THR A 124 18.74 -54.93 1.78
N ALA A 125 19.75 -54.28 1.27
CA ALA A 125 19.94 -52.91 0.91
C ALA A 125 18.98 -52.31 -0.12
N THR A 126 18.65 -51.00 0.05
CA THR A 126 18.61 -50.08 -1.09
C THR A 126 19.13 -48.74 -0.63
N GLN A 127 20.14 -48.24 -1.34
CA GLN A 127 20.87 -47.01 -1.06
C GLN A 127 20.05 -45.79 -1.50
N HIS A 128 19.95 -44.78 -0.64
CA HIS A 128 19.73 -43.42 -1.05
C HIS A 128 20.77 -42.50 -0.40
N PRO A 129 21.31 -41.48 -1.11
CA PRO A 129 22.44 -40.71 -0.65
C PRO A 129 22.05 -39.66 0.40
N THR A 130 22.76 -39.69 1.51
CA THR A 130 22.66 -38.70 2.58
C THR A 130 23.37 -37.40 2.18
N THR A 131 22.61 -36.32 2.11
CA THR A 131 23.12 -34.96 2.02
C THR A 131 23.74 -34.56 3.37
N ARG A 132 25.04 -34.33 3.38
CA ARG A 132 25.76 -33.77 4.55
C ARG A 132 25.37 -32.32 4.73
N VAL A 133 24.79 -31.98 5.85
CA VAL A 133 24.59 -30.60 6.34
C VAL A 133 25.93 -30.12 6.90
N PRO A 134 26.50 -28.98 6.48
CA PRO A 134 27.73 -28.46 7.06
C PRO A 134 27.49 -27.86 8.43
N GLU A 135 28.32 -28.22 9.40
CA GLU A 135 28.33 -27.65 10.75
C GLU A 135 28.63 -26.15 10.71
N LYS A 136 27.82 -25.39 11.44
CA LYS A 136 28.02 -23.94 11.63
C LYS A 136 29.30 -23.72 12.49
N LYS A 137 30.37 -23.21 11.86
CA LYS A 137 31.53 -22.65 12.58
C LYS A 137 31.16 -21.27 13.13
N ILE A 138 31.13 -21.15 14.44
CA ILE A 138 31.06 -19.88 15.15
C ILE A 138 32.44 -19.25 15.12
N VAL A 139 32.57 -18.11 14.43
CA VAL A 139 33.84 -17.33 14.42
C VAL A 139 33.71 -16.21 15.45
N ASP A 140 34.59 -16.24 16.46
CA ASP A 140 34.71 -15.21 17.48
C ASP A 140 35.46 -14.00 16.91
N THR A 141 34.76 -12.90 16.68
CA THR A 141 35.28 -11.66 16.05
C THR A 141 36.04 -10.74 17.02
N ARG A 142 36.33 -11.16 18.22
CA ARG A 142 36.99 -10.33 19.26
C ARG A 142 38.52 -10.37 19.26
N LYS A 143 39.13 -11.11 18.37
CA LYS A 143 40.60 -11.12 18.21
C LYS A 143 41.00 -10.53 16.87
N VAL A 144 41.68 -9.39 16.91
CA VAL A 144 42.33 -8.76 15.77
C VAL A 144 43.47 -9.64 15.33
N THR A 145 43.29 -10.40 14.24
CA THR A 145 44.39 -11.08 13.55
C THR A 145 44.63 -10.39 12.24
N ASN A 146 45.87 -9.93 12.03
CA ASN A 146 46.31 -9.32 10.77
C ASN A 146 46.01 -10.30 9.62
N VAL A 147 45.17 -9.86 8.69
CA VAL A 147 44.89 -10.58 7.46
C VAL A 147 46.01 -10.29 6.47
N ASN A 148 46.75 -11.32 6.09
CA ASN A 148 47.78 -11.21 5.06
C ASN A 148 47.08 -11.19 3.69
N LEU A 149 47.03 -10.02 3.07
CA LEU A 149 46.36 -9.77 1.79
C LEU A 149 47.07 -10.40 0.57
N ASP A 150 48.40 -10.72 0.72
CA ASP A 150 49.19 -11.27 -0.38
C ASP A 150 48.78 -12.70 -0.84
N LYS A 151 48.03 -13.42 0.02
CA LYS A 151 47.50 -14.75 -0.34
C LYS A 151 46.19 -14.70 -1.18
N TYR A 152 45.56 -13.54 -1.30
CA TYR A 152 44.34 -13.41 -2.11
C TYR A 152 44.63 -13.04 -3.54
N ASP A 153 45.71 -12.31 -3.80
CA ASP A 153 46.13 -11.94 -5.17
C ASP A 153 46.63 -13.14 -5.98
N GLU A 154 47.36 -14.11 -5.38
CA GLU A 154 47.80 -15.33 -6.05
C GLU A 154 46.62 -16.22 -6.53
N LYS A 155 45.53 -16.33 -5.72
CA LYS A 155 44.36 -17.13 -6.11
C LYS A 155 43.48 -16.45 -7.18
N LEU A 156 43.49 -15.17 -7.27
CA LEU A 156 42.77 -14.41 -8.31
C LEU A 156 43.53 -14.45 -9.65
N GLN A 157 44.86 -14.43 -9.61
CA GLN A 157 45.70 -14.64 -10.79
C GLN A 157 45.55 -16.05 -11.38
N ASP A 158 45.57 -17.10 -10.54
CA ASP A 158 45.36 -18.49 -10.93
C ASP A 158 43.93 -18.74 -11.51
N MET A 159 42.92 -18.02 -11.06
CA MET A 159 41.58 -18.09 -11.63
C MET A 159 41.45 -17.33 -12.96
N ALA A 160 42.19 -16.26 -13.15
CA ALA A 160 42.22 -15.50 -14.40
C ALA A 160 42.95 -16.27 -15.51
N GLU A 161 44.01 -17.00 -15.18
CA GLU A 161 44.76 -17.86 -16.16
C GLU A 161 43.93 -19.10 -16.55
N ARG A 162 43.11 -19.66 -15.66
CA ARG A 162 42.22 -20.80 -15.99
C ARG A 162 40.97 -20.44 -16.78
N SER A 163 40.58 -19.19 -16.86
CA SER A 163 39.42 -18.74 -17.67
C SER A 163 39.75 -18.42 -19.13
N GLY A 164 41.05 -18.35 -19.46
CA GLY A 164 41.54 -18.08 -20.83
C GLY A 164 41.47 -19.26 -21.81
N ASP A 165 41.32 -20.51 -21.30
CA ASP A 165 41.52 -21.71 -22.08
C ASP A 165 40.22 -22.46 -22.50
N ARG A 166 39.07 -21.79 -22.47
CA ARG A 166 37.76 -22.43 -22.79
C ARG A 166 37.04 -21.88 -24.02
N ARG A 167 37.75 -21.27 -25.00
CA ARG A 167 37.10 -20.78 -26.23
C ARG A 167 37.48 -21.45 -27.55
N ASP A 168 38.18 -22.56 -27.50
CA ASP A 168 38.57 -23.29 -28.77
C ASP A 168 38.23 -24.77 -28.72
N LEU A 169 37.00 -25.12 -28.40
CA LEU A 169 36.51 -26.51 -28.51
C LEU A 169 35.06 -26.55 -29.02
N GLU A 170 34.86 -26.02 -30.25
CA GLU A 170 33.76 -26.46 -31.13
C GLU A 170 34.11 -26.23 -32.59
N ARG A 171 34.81 -27.19 -33.17
CA ARG A 171 34.60 -27.63 -34.58
C ARG A 171 35.36 -28.93 -34.81
N GLY A 172 34.61 -30.00 -34.60
CA GLY A 172 35.11 -31.32 -34.99
C GLY A 172 35.05 -31.54 -36.47
N THR A 173 36.08 -32.13 -37.00
CA THR A 173 35.95 -33.11 -38.08
C THR A 173 37.10 -34.09 -38.00
N LYS A 174 36.74 -35.33 -38.13
CA LYS A 174 37.55 -36.53 -38.16
C LYS A 174 38.53 -36.47 -39.32
N GLU A 175 39.83 -36.81 -39.08
CA GLU A 175 40.50 -37.70 -40.02
C GLU A 175 41.74 -38.35 -39.43
N LYS A 176 41.96 -39.53 -39.88
CA LYS A 176 42.73 -40.67 -39.53
C LYS A 176 44.28 -40.51 -39.46
N PHE A 177 44.80 -41.24 -38.52
CA PHE A 177 46.19 -41.79 -38.46
C PHE A 177 46.85 -42.05 -39.83
N ARG A 178 48.11 -41.59 -39.95
CA ARG A 178 49.16 -42.35 -40.63
C ARG A 178 50.54 -41.98 -40.14
N ASN A 179 51.19 -42.99 -39.65
CA ASN A 179 52.58 -43.11 -39.23
C ASN A 179 53.48 -42.95 -40.51
N ASN A 180 54.53 -42.15 -40.43
CA ASN A 180 55.73 -42.54 -41.09
C ASN A 180 57.00 -41.89 -40.53
N ARG A 181 57.95 -42.70 -40.25
CA ARG A 181 59.30 -42.38 -39.82
C ARG A 181 60.12 -41.87 -41.03
N ASN A 182 60.94 -40.91 -40.82
CA ASN A 182 62.40 -40.91 -41.06
C ASN A 182 63.00 -39.61 -41.62
N ARG A 183 64.10 -39.25 -41.01
CA ARG A 183 65.32 -38.56 -41.54
C ARG A 183 65.30 -37.03 -41.61
N GLY A 184 66.02 -36.38 -40.74
CA GLY A 184 67.31 -35.79 -40.93
C GLY A 184 67.34 -34.48 -41.68
N GLY A 185 67.68 -33.41 -41.02
CA GLY A 185 67.97 -32.13 -41.61
C GLY A 185 68.04 -30.98 -40.65
N ARG A 186 69.22 -30.69 -40.18
CA ARG A 186 69.59 -29.50 -39.43
C ARG A 186 69.26 -28.27 -40.26
N GLN A 187 68.31 -27.42 -39.75
CA GLN A 187 68.25 -25.97 -40.12
C GLN A 187 67.82 -25.13 -38.92
N GLN A 188 68.50 -24.03 -38.73
CA GLN A 188 68.49 -23.11 -37.64
C GLN A 188 67.18 -22.36 -37.48
N PRO A 189 66.81 -21.93 -36.22
CA PRO A 189 65.59 -21.12 -35.96
C PRO A 189 65.87 -19.62 -36.12
N PHE A 190 65.57 -19.04 -37.25
CA PHE A 190 65.72 -17.61 -37.56
C PHE A 190 64.36 -16.93 -37.84
N SER A 191 63.23 -17.36 -37.28
CA SER A 191 61.95 -16.76 -37.58
C SER A 191 61.16 -16.24 -36.32
N GLY A 192 61.63 -16.52 -35.11
CA GLY A 192 60.90 -16.12 -33.88
C GLY A 192 60.99 -14.62 -33.59
N LYS A 193 62.14 -14.02 -33.76
CA LYS A 193 62.34 -12.59 -33.45
C LYS A 193 61.57 -11.64 -34.37
N ARG A 194 61.47 -11.93 -35.66
CA ARG A 194 60.72 -11.09 -36.62
C ARG A 194 59.22 -11.13 -36.37
N LYS A 195 58.68 -12.32 -36.05
CA LYS A 195 57.23 -12.41 -35.67
C LYS A 195 56.92 -11.72 -34.36
N GLN A 196 57.85 -11.73 -33.39
CA GLN A 196 57.67 -10.97 -32.14
C GLN A 196 57.77 -9.47 -32.38
N GLU A 197 58.70 -8.97 -33.17
CA GLU A 197 58.81 -7.57 -33.54
C GLU A 197 57.65 -7.07 -34.40
N GLU A 198 57.09 -7.89 -35.25
CA GLU A 198 55.87 -7.57 -36.02
C GLU A 198 54.62 -7.59 -35.14
N ALA A 199 54.51 -8.53 -34.19
CA ALA A 199 53.43 -8.57 -33.21
C ALA A 199 53.51 -7.37 -32.24
N GLU A 200 54.70 -6.99 -31.84
CA GLU A 200 54.91 -5.80 -31.00
C GLU A 200 54.66 -4.48 -31.73
N LYS A 201 55.02 -4.41 -33.02
CA LYS A 201 54.65 -3.25 -33.87
C LYS A 201 53.14 -3.19 -34.09
N MET A 202 52.47 -4.31 -34.37
CA MET A 202 51.01 -4.35 -34.49
C MET A 202 50.32 -3.94 -33.19
N ARG A 203 50.83 -4.39 -32.06
CA ARG A 203 50.29 -4.03 -30.73
C ARG A 203 50.51 -2.53 -30.40
N ARG A 204 51.66 -1.95 -30.81
CA ARG A 204 51.90 -0.49 -30.69
C ARG A 204 51.00 0.30 -31.67
N LEU A 205 50.79 -0.16 -32.87
CA LEU A 205 49.87 0.45 -33.84
C LEU A 205 48.42 0.37 -33.36
N GLN A 206 47.99 -0.79 -32.83
CA GLN A 206 46.67 -0.94 -32.21
C GLN A 206 46.49 0.00 -30.99
N LEU A 207 47.52 0.13 -30.16
CA LEU A 207 47.51 1.10 -29.01
C LEU A 207 47.52 2.56 -29.48
N GLU A 208 48.16 2.88 -30.60
CA GLU A 208 48.12 4.26 -31.18
C GLU A 208 46.76 4.55 -31.84
N ILE A 209 46.15 3.54 -32.54
CA ILE A 209 44.81 3.68 -33.09
C ILE A 209 43.78 3.79 -31.98
N ALA A 210 43.88 2.99 -30.87
CA ALA A 210 43.02 3.06 -29.73
C ALA A 210 43.18 4.40 -28.93
N LYS A 211 44.34 5.06 -29.02
CA LYS A 211 44.54 6.40 -28.45
C LYS A 211 44.01 7.52 -29.33
N LYS A 212 43.80 7.30 -30.61
CA LYS A 212 43.33 8.29 -31.62
C LYS A 212 41.81 8.21 -31.85
N THR A 213 41.15 7.10 -31.50
CA THR A 213 39.68 7.03 -31.59
C THR A 213 39.07 7.75 -30.39
N PRO A 214 38.21 8.76 -30.61
CA PRO A 214 37.53 9.41 -29.52
C PRO A 214 36.72 8.41 -28.74
N LEU A 215 36.84 8.38 -27.42
CA LEU A 215 36.09 7.51 -26.53
C LEU A 215 34.62 7.90 -26.60
N THR A 216 33.74 6.97 -26.97
CA THR A 216 32.30 7.19 -26.88
C THR A 216 31.84 6.93 -25.46
N VAL A 217 31.23 7.92 -24.85
CA VAL A 217 30.71 7.88 -23.48
C VAL A 217 29.19 7.95 -23.54
N LYS A 218 28.54 6.99 -22.90
CA LYS A 218 27.09 7.02 -22.72
C LYS A 218 26.75 7.79 -21.45
N ILE A 219 25.87 8.76 -21.57
CA ILE A 219 25.50 9.69 -20.49
C ILE A 219 23.98 9.58 -20.29
N PRO A 220 23.48 9.29 -19.05
CA PRO A 220 22.07 9.38 -18.71
C PRO A 220 21.61 10.84 -18.58
N ASP A 221 20.32 11.06 -18.34
CA ASP A 221 19.76 12.41 -18.20
C ASP A 221 20.37 13.20 -17.03
N GLU A 222 20.71 12.52 -15.93
CA GLU A 222 21.48 13.09 -14.82
C GLU A 222 22.65 12.17 -14.46
N ILE A 223 23.83 12.74 -14.24
CA ILE A 223 25.04 12.00 -13.87
C ILE A 223 25.85 12.73 -12.82
N SER A 224 26.48 12.02 -11.87
CA SER A 224 27.43 12.66 -10.97
C SER A 224 28.75 13.00 -11.66
N VAL A 225 29.36 14.12 -11.28
CA VAL A 225 30.66 14.56 -11.84
C VAL A 225 31.75 13.50 -11.70
N GLY A 226 31.72 12.73 -10.57
CA GLY A 226 32.66 11.63 -10.34
C GLY A 226 32.46 10.45 -11.28
N GLU A 227 31.20 10.10 -11.55
CA GLU A 227 30.86 9.03 -12.48
C GLU A 227 31.15 9.41 -13.93
N LEU A 228 30.82 10.64 -14.33
CA LEU A 228 31.20 11.17 -15.65
C LEU A 228 32.70 11.10 -15.87
N ALA A 229 33.51 11.51 -14.88
CA ALA A 229 34.97 11.40 -14.94
C ALA A 229 35.44 9.94 -15.12
N SER A 230 34.82 9.01 -14.40
CA SER A 230 35.09 7.58 -14.48
C SER A 230 34.76 7.02 -15.87
N ARG A 231 33.60 7.37 -16.42
CA ARG A 231 33.14 6.94 -17.76
C ARG A 231 34.04 7.50 -18.87
N MET A 232 34.51 8.75 -18.72
CA MET A 232 35.46 9.37 -19.64
C MET A 232 36.91 8.90 -19.45
N LYS A 233 37.20 8.08 -18.44
CA LYS A 233 38.56 7.68 -18.02
C LYS A 233 39.47 8.88 -17.77
N LYS A 234 38.92 9.94 -17.22
CA LYS A 234 39.60 11.17 -16.83
C LYS A 234 39.62 11.34 -15.32
N THR A 235 40.46 12.23 -14.82
CA THR A 235 40.44 12.54 -13.39
C THR A 235 39.28 13.48 -13.05
N GLY A 236 38.62 13.26 -11.88
CA GLY A 236 37.54 14.14 -11.44
C GLY A 236 37.95 15.62 -11.35
N ALA A 237 39.22 15.87 -11.04
CA ALA A 237 39.76 17.23 -10.99
C ALA A 237 39.80 17.93 -12.38
N GLU A 238 40.02 17.17 -13.48
CA GLU A 238 39.96 17.70 -14.85
C GLU A 238 38.53 18.09 -15.23
N VAL A 239 37.54 17.25 -14.85
CA VAL A 239 36.12 17.52 -15.10
C VAL A 239 35.62 18.71 -14.32
N VAL A 240 35.92 18.78 -13.02
CA VAL A 240 35.57 19.93 -12.18
C VAL A 240 36.23 21.23 -12.72
N LYS A 241 37.50 21.16 -13.18
CA LYS A 241 38.19 22.30 -13.75
C LYS A 241 37.54 22.76 -15.06
N CYS A 242 37.07 21.85 -15.89
CA CYS A 242 36.31 22.15 -17.11
C CYS A 242 34.97 22.82 -16.78
N LEU A 243 34.21 22.26 -15.80
CA LEU A 243 32.96 22.83 -15.31
C LEU A 243 33.15 24.27 -14.77
N MET A 244 34.19 24.48 -13.92
CA MET A 244 34.53 25.82 -13.40
C MET A 244 34.89 26.83 -14.51
N LYS A 245 35.56 26.40 -15.57
CA LYS A 245 35.91 27.20 -16.71
C LYS A 245 34.67 27.64 -17.50
N ASN A 246 33.64 26.87 -17.48
CA ASN A 246 32.34 27.11 -18.11
C ASN A 246 31.31 27.74 -17.16
N GLY A 247 31.75 28.17 -15.97
CA GLY A 247 30.90 28.89 -15.01
C GLY A 247 30.06 28.02 -14.08
N VAL A 248 30.18 26.68 -14.18
CA VAL A 248 29.43 25.75 -13.33
C VAL A 248 30.34 25.32 -12.17
N MET A 249 29.95 25.70 -10.94
CA MET A 249 30.62 25.22 -9.73
C MET A 249 29.95 23.92 -9.24
N ALA A 250 30.58 22.78 -9.52
CA ALA A 250 30.07 21.49 -9.08
C ALA A 250 31.12 20.70 -8.29
N SER A 251 30.71 20.05 -7.23
CA SER A 251 31.53 19.09 -6.47
C SER A 251 31.52 17.73 -7.16
N LEU A 252 32.44 16.82 -6.76
CA LEU A 252 32.53 15.48 -7.35
C LEU A 252 31.26 14.62 -7.15
N SER A 253 30.51 14.85 -6.08
CA SER A 253 29.28 14.14 -5.75
C SER A 253 28.01 14.82 -6.25
N GLN A 254 28.13 15.97 -6.88
CA GLN A 254 26.99 16.73 -7.39
C GLN A 254 26.51 16.14 -8.71
N MET A 255 25.18 16.06 -8.87
CA MET A 255 24.53 15.67 -10.12
C MET A 255 24.54 16.83 -11.09
N ILE A 256 24.81 16.55 -12.35
CA ILE A 256 24.75 17.48 -13.48
C ILE A 256 23.83 16.88 -14.55
N ASP A 257 23.15 17.76 -15.26
CA ASP A 257 22.24 17.43 -16.35
C ASP A 257 23.00 16.94 -17.61
N PHE A 258 22.28 16.25 -18.47
CA PHE A 258 22.84 15.71 -19.72
C PHE A 258 23.53 16.77 -20.57
N ASP A 259 22.93 17.94 -20.73
CA ASP A 259 23.45 19.01 -21.58
C ASP A 259 24.81 19.53 -21.06
N THR A 260 24.93 19.79 -19.77
CA THR A 260 26.17 20.16 -19.12
C THR A 260 27.22 19.05 -19.21
N ALA A 261 26.81 17.80 -18.96
CA ALA A 261 27.71 16.64 -19.02
C ALA A 261 28.20 16.38 -20.46
N SER A 262 27.33 16.53 -21.45
CA SER A 262 27.63 16.38 -22.89
C SER A 262 28.65 17.44 -23.33
N PHE A 263 28.43 18.70 -23.00
CA PHE A 263 29.31 19.78 -23.33
C PHE A 263 30.73 19.57 -22.76
N VAL A 264 30.81 19.16 -21.48
CA VAL A 264 32.11 18.89 -20.82
C VAL A 264 32.79 17.66 -21.45
N ALA A 265 32.04 16.63 -21.81
CA ALA A 265 32.59 15.43 -22.44
C ALA A 265 33.15 15.73 -23.85
N GLU A 266 32.47 16.57 -24.63
CA GLU A 266 32.90 17.00 -25.96
C GLU A 266 34.15 17.90 -25.85
N GLU A 267 34.22 18.88 -24.92
CA GLU A 267 35.42 19.72 -24.68
C GLU A 267 36.63 18.86 -24.28
N LEU A 268 36.39 17.75 -23.55
CA LEU A 268 37.46 16.82 -23.17
C LEU A 268 37.78 15.76 -24.26
N GLY A 269 37.12 15.84 -25.46
CA GLY A 269 37.44 15.07 -26.64
C GLY A 269 36.80 13.67 -26.68
N CYS A 270 35.69 13.46 -25.96
CA CYS A 270 34.87 12.27 -26.01
C CYS A 270 33.70 12.47 -26.97
N LYS A 271 33.20 11.39 -27.61
CA LYS A 271 31.89 11.39 -28.26
C LYS A 271 30.84 11.03 -27.24
N VAL A 272 29.70 11.74 -27.27
CA VAL A 272 28.59 11.52 -26.38
C VAL A 272 27.48 10.76 -27.10
N GLU A 273 26.95 9.75 -26.45
CA GLU A 273 25.71 9.09 -26.81
C GLU A 273 24.76 9.16 -25.60
N LYS A 274 23.50 9.51 -25.82
CA LYS A 274 22.50 9.48 -24.76
C LYS A 274 22.26 8.03 -24.35
N GLU A 275 22.45 7.74 -23.08
CA GLU A 275 22.11 6.44 -22.50
C GLU A 275 20.60 6.42 -22.21
N VAL A 276 19.87 5.65 -22.99
CA VAL A 276 18.48 5.35 -22.65
C VAL A 276 18.56 4.39 -21.47
N VAL A 277 18.36 4.92 -20.27
CA VAL A 277 18.22 4.10 -19.06
C VAL A 277 16.85 3.45 -19.15
N VAL A 278 16.81 2.25 -19.73
CA VAL A 278 15.60 1.44 -19.70
C VAL A 278 15.36 1.05 -18.25
N THR A 279 14.33 1.60 -17.65
CA THR A 279 13.95 1.32 -16.27
C THR A 279 13.62 -0.16 -16.07
N ILE A 280 13.66 -0.64 -14.83
CA ILE A 280 13.26 -2.04 -14.56
C ILE A 280 11.79 -2.23 -14.93
N GLU A 281 10.98 -1.18 -14.78
CA GLU A 281 9.57 -1.16 -15.17
C GLU A 281 9.39 -1.40 -16.66
N GLU A 282 10.07 -0.64 -17.53
CA GLU A 282 10.02 -0.79 -18.99
C GLU A 282 10.54 -2.14 -19.49
N LYS A 283 11.36 -2.83 -18.70
CA LYS A 283 11.83 -4.19 -19.05
C LYS A 283 10.83 -5.27 -18.67
N LEU A 284 10.03 -5.04 -17.65
CA LEU A 284 9.12 -6.03 -17.07
C LEU A 284 7.69 -5.86 -17.57
N ILE A 285 7.25 -4.62 -17.75
CA ILE A 285 5.90 -4.28 -18.18
C ILE A 285 5.96 -4.02 -19.68
N ASP A 286 5.17 -4.78 -20.41
CA ASP A 286 5.02 -4.60 -21.85
C ASP A 286 3.92 -3.56 -22.09
N ASP A 287 4.30 -2.30 -22.33
CA ASP A 287 3.39 -1.19 -22.59
C ASP A 287 3.17 -0.93 -24.11
N HIS A 288 3.52 -1.89 -24.96
CA HIS A 288 3.30 -1.74 -26.40
C HIS A 288 1.79 -1.65 -26.69
N GLU A 289 1.44 -0.72 -27.57
CA GLU A 289 0.08 -0.62 -28.09
C GLU A 289 -0.25 -1.87 -28.91
N ASP A 290 -1.40 -2.49 -28.61
CA ASP A 290 -1.85 -3.69 -29.29
C ASP A 290 -2.23 -3.38 -30.75
N SER A 291 -1.89 -4.25 -31.70
CA SER A 291 -2.31 -4.11 -33.10
C SER A 291 -3.83 -4.31 -33.22
N ALA A 292 -4.46 -3.62 -34.17
CA ALA A 292 -5.91 -3.70 -34.36
C ALA A 292 -6.41 -5.12 -34.67
N ASP A 293 -5.55 -5.97 -35.23
CA ASP A 293 -5.85 -7.37 -35.58
C ASP A 293 -5.86 -8.31 -34.36
N GLU A 294 -5.22 -7.92 -33.26
CA GLU A 294 -5.15 -8.72 -32.03
C GLU A 294 -6.27 -8.38 -31.05
N LEU A 295 -6.92 -7.24 -31.24
CA LEU A 295 -7.99 -6.76 -30.37
C LEU A 295 -9.29 -7.54 -30.60
N GLN A 296 -9.84 -8.09 -29.52
CA GLN A 296 -11.15 -8.79 -29.51
C GLN A 296 -12.15 -8.03 -28.64
N PRO A 297 -13.46 -8.08 -28.98
CA PRO A 297 -14.51 -7.49 -28.14
C PRO A 297 -14.48 -8.11 -26.74
N ARG A 298 -14.53 -7.27 -25.69
CA ARG A 298 -14.61 -7.71 -24.29
C ARG A 298 -15.95 -7.35 -23.66
N ALA A 299 -16.28 -8.02 -22.56
CA ALA A 299 -17.44 -7.68 -21.78
C ALA A 299 -17.33 -6.27 -21.17
N PRO A 300 -18.43 -5.50 -21.10
CA PRO A 300 -18.43 -4.22 -20.41
C PRO A 300 -18.31 -4.41 -18.90
N VAL A 301 -17.60 -3.50 -18.26
CA VAL A 301 -17.52 -3.38 -16.81
C VAL A 301 -18.34 -2.17 -16.37
N VAL A 302 -19.30 -2.39 -15.51
CA VAL A 302 -20.32 -1.40 -15.14
C VAL A 302 -20.27 -1.12 -13.65
N VAL A 303 -20.12 0.13 -13.26
CA VAL A 303 -20.22 0.53 -11.85
C VAL A 303 -21.64 1.01 -11.54
N VAL A 304 -22.15 0.66 -10.36
CA VAL A 304 -23.43 1.14 -9.86
C VAL A 304 -23.20 2.13 -8.73
N MET A 305 -23.66 3.36 -8.92
CA MET A 305 -23.43 4.51 -8.03
C MET A 305 -24.75 5.18 -7.65
N GLY A 306 -24.71 6.06 -6.65
CA GLY A 306 -25.83 6.85 -6.20
C GLY A 306 -25.91 6.93 -4.69
N HIS A 307 -26.93 7.62 -4.19
CA HIS A 307 -27.12 7.85 -2.76
C HIS A 307 -27.46 6.57 -1.97
N VAL A 308 -27.28 6.58 -0.65
CA VAL A 308 -27.76 5.53 0.26
C VAL A 308 -29.28 5.42 0.10
N ASP A 309 -29.86 4.25 0.29
CA ASP A 309 -31.31 3.95 0.19
C ASP A 309 -31.98 4.22 -1.16
N HIS A 310 -31.26 4.62 -2.20
CA HIS A 310 -31.79 4.71 -3.55
C HIS A 310 -32.01 3.35 -4.23
N GLY A 311 -31.58 2.25 -3.56
CA GLY A 311 -31.84 0.88 -4.00
C GLY A 311 -30.79 0.30 -4.96
N LYS A 312 -29.52 0.74 -4.89
CA LYS A 312 -28.40 0.18 -5.65
C LYS A 312 -28.26 -1.32 -5.44
N THR A 313 -28.06 -1.75 -4.18
CA THR A 313 -27.88 -3.15 -3.80
C THR A 313 -29.15 -3.96 -4.11
N SER A 314 -30.34 -3.39 -3.95
CA SER A 314 -31.62 -4.06 -4.34
C SER A 314 -31.70 -4.28 -5.86
N LEU A 315 -31.24 -3.34 -6.67
CA LEU A 315 -31.16 -3.49 -8.14
C LEU A 315 -30.19 -4.63 -8.50
N LEU A 316 -29.03 -4.65 -7.87
CA LEU A 316 -27.99 -5.65 -8.12
C LEU A 316 -28.42 -7.03 -7.61
N ASP A 317 -29.08 -7.13 -6.46
CA ASP A 317 -29.67 -8.36 -5.94
C ASP A 317 -30.69 -8.96 -6.91
N TYR A 318 -31.54 -8.10 -7.51
CA TYR A 318 -32.48 -8.54 -8.54
C TYR A 318 -31.74 -9.09 -9.78
N ILE A 319 -30.72 -8.38 -10.27
CA ILE A 319 -29.92 -8.81 -11.44
C ILE A 319 -29.20 -10.13 -11.17
N ARG A 320 -28.69 -10.33 -9.95
CA ARG A 320 -27.99 -11.57 -9.55
C ARG A 320 -28.92 -12.72 -9.16
N ASN A 321 -30.19 -12.48 -8.94
CA ASN A 321 -31.11 -13.38 -8.25
C ASN A 321 -30.56 -13.81 -6.86
N ALA A 322 -30.06 -12.87 -6.08
CA ALA A 322 -29.45 -13.05 -4.77
C ALA A 322 -30.09 -12.12 -3.72
N HIS A 323 -29.76 -12.30 -2.46
CA HIS A 323 -30.24 -11.48 -1.34
C HIS A 323 -29.06 -11.06 -0.46
N VAL A 324 -28.14 -10.30 -1.01
CA VAL A 324 -26.93 -9.82 -0.32
C VAL A 324 -27.27 -8.69 0.66
N ALA A 325 -28.13 -7.76 0.24
CA ALA A 325 -28.55 -6.61 1.05
C ALA A 325 -29.09 -7.00 2.44
N SER A 326 -29.76 -8.13 2.56
CA SER A 326 -30.30 -8.61 3.86
C SER A 326 -29.24 -9.19 4.78
N GLY A 327 -28.05 -9.49 4.28
CA GLY A 327 -26.94 -10.08 5.05
C GLY A 327 -25.90 -9.05 5.51
N GLU A 328 -25.95 -7.82 4.99
CA GLU A 328 -24.98 -6.78 5.32
C GLU A 328 -25.32 -6.07 6.65
N ALA A 329 -24.28 -5.73 7.41
CA ALA A 329 -24.44 -5.02 8.67
C ALA A 329 -25.03 -3.61 8.44
N GLY A 330 -26.09 -3.28 9.18
CA GLY A 330 -26.79 -2.00 9.00
C GLY A 330 -27.65 -1.92 7.73
N GLY A 331 -27.71 -2.98 6.91
CA GLY A 331 -28.44 -2.98 5.63
C GLY A 331 -27.81 -2.09 4.56
N ILE A 332 -26.54 -1.74 4.70
CA ILE A 332 -25.79 -0.88 3.78
C ILE A 332 -24.57 -1.61 3.22
N THR A 333 -24.32 -1.42 1.93
CA THR A 333 -23.10 -1.93 1.28
C THR A 333 -21.87 -1.17 1.76
N GLN A 334 -20.87 -1.89 2.27
CA GLN A 334 -19.64 -1.33 2.84
C GLN A 334 -18.37 -1.82 2.13
N HIS A 335 -18.49 -2.77 1.19
CA HIS A 335 -17.41 -3.34 0.39
C HIS A 335 -17.67 -3.16 -1.10
N ILE A 336 -16.62 -3.17 -1.91
CA ILE A 336 -16.79 -3.22 -3.36
C ILE A 336 -17.02 -4.67 -3.77
N GLY A 337 -18.22 -4.98 -4.25
CA GLY A 337 -18.55 -6.26 -4.85
C GLY A 337 -18.28 -6.27 -6.35
N ALA A 338 -17.55 -7.29 -6.85
CA ALA A 338 -17.35 -7.49 -8.27
C ALA A 338 -17.92 -8.85 -8.70
N TYR A 339 -18.76 -8.87 -9.71
CA TYR A 339 -19.38 -10.11 -10.18
C TYR A 339 -19.81 -10.02 -11.64
N GLN A 340 -19.92 -11.17 -12.29
CA GLN A 340 -20.30 -11.28 -13.70
C GLN A 340 -21.65 -11.97 -13.86
N VAL A 341 -22.52 -11.34 -14.65
CA VAL A 341 -23.85 -11.86 -14.99
C VAL A 341 -23.94 -12.05 -16.50
N GLN A 342 -24.60 -13.13 -16.92
CA GLN A 342 -24.92 -13.37 -18.33
C GLN A 342 -26.33 -12.87 -18.64
N ILE A 343 -26.42 -11.90 -19.56
CA ILE A 343 -27.67 -11.29 -19.99
C ILE A 343 -27.83 -11.56 -21.48
N LYS A 344 -28.89 -12.28 -21.85
CA LYS A 344 -29.15 -12.66 -23.27
C LYS A 344 -27.94 -13.31 -23.97
N GLY A 345 -27.09 -14.03 -23.17
CA GLY A 345 -25.91 -14.73 -23.67
C GLY A 345 -24.64 -13.87 -23.77
N LYS A 346 -24.69 -12.57 -23.46
CA LYS A 346 -23.52 -11.68 -23.36
C LYS A 346 -23.14 -11.52 -21.87
N PRO A 347 -21.89 -11.64 -21.48
CA PRO A 347 -21.45 -11.36 -20.12
C PRO A 347 -21.36 -9.85 -19.87
N ILE A 348 -21.79 -9.41 -18.69
CA ILE A 348 -21.63 -8.05 -18.18
C ILE A 348 -21.05 -8.16 -16.76
N THR A 349 -20.01 -7.39 -16.47
CA THR A 349 -19.39 -7.36 -15.15
C THR A 349 -19.88 -6.13 -14.39
N PHE A 350 -20.43 -6.35 -13.20
CA PHE A 350 -20.90 -5.28 -12.32
C PHE A 350 -19.97 -5.05 -11.16
N LEU A 351 -19.76 -3.78 -10.81
CA LEU A 351 -19.10 -3.35 -9.59
C LEU A 351 -20.12 -2.63 -8.71
N ASP A 352 -20.39 -3.18 -7.53
CA ASP A 352 -21.21 -2.53 -6.52
C ASP A 352 -20.36 -1.62 -5.67
N THR A 353 -20.78 -0.35 -5.49
CA THR A 353 -20.05 0.61 -4.68
C THR A 353 -20.89 1.12 -3.51
N PRO A 354 -20.28 1.31 -2.31
CA PRO A 354 -20.97 1.90 -1.17
C PRO A 354 -21.50 3.30 -1.47
N GLY A 355 -22.73 3.59 -1.01
CA GLY A 355 -23.36 4.91 -1.24
C GLY A 355 -22.92 5.98 -0.23
N HIS A 356 -22.39 5.60 0.92
CA HIS A 356 -22.08 6.49 2.02
C HIS A 356 -20.89 7.43 1.73
N GLU A 357 -20.95 8.67 2.23
CA GLU A 357 -19.88 9.69 2.07
C GLU A 357 -18.50 9.20 2.50
N ALA A 358 -18.41 8.44 3.58
CA ALA A 358 -17.15 7.85 4.05
C ALA A 358 -16.38 7.05 2.98
N PHE A 359 -17.09 6.52 1.98
CA PHE A 359 -16.50 5.66 0.95
C PHE A 359 -16.25 6.36 -0.39
N THR A 360 -15.97 7.68 -0.38
CA THR A 360 -15.66 8.48 -1.58
C THR A 360 -14.52 7.86 -2.41
N SER A 361 -13.44 7.40 -1.76
CA SER A 361 -12.32 6.74 -2.45
C SER A 361 -12.73 5.48 -3.21
N MET A 362 -13.66 4.70 -2.65
CA MET A 362 -14.18 3.50 -3.31
C MET A 362 -15.03 3.84 -4.53
N ARG A 363 -15.84 4.92 -4.49
CA ARG A 363 -16.61 5.39 -5.66
C ARG A 363 -15.70 5.92 -6.77
N ALA A 364 -14.70 6.74 -6.42
CA ALA A 364 -13.72 7.23 -7.37
C ALA A 364 -12.98 6.08 -8.07
N ARG A 365 -12.51 5.10 -7.29
CA ARG A 365 -11.87 3.89 -7.79
C ARG A 365 -12.81 3.08 -8.69
N GLY A 366 -14.07 2.88 -8.26
CA GLY A 366 -15.08 2.21 -9.07
C GLY A 366 -15.25 2.86 -10.43
N ALA A 367 -15.30 4.20 -10.51
CA ALA A 367 -15.38 4.92 -11.77
C ALA A 367 -14.16 4.71 -12.67
N MET A 368 -12.95 4.81 -12.09
CA MET A 368 -11.70 4.76 -12.87
C MET A 368 -11.39 3.41 -13.51
N ILE A 369 -11.94 2.32 -12.97
CA ILE A 369 -11.65 0.95 -13.45
C ILE A 369 -12.79 0.39 -14.32
N THR A 370 -13.87 1.16 -14.58
CA THR A 370 -15.07 0.71 -15.28
C THR A 370 -15.28 1.48 -16.59
N ASP A 371 -16.15 0.93 -17.45
CA ASP A 371 -16.43 1.47 -18.76
C ASP A 371 -17.72 2.28 -18.79
N ILE A 372 -18.71 1.95 -17.94
CA ILE A 372 -20.03 2.56 -17.90
C ILE A 372 -20.45 2.76 -16.43
N ALA A 373 -21.08 3.89 -16.12
CA ALA A 373 -21.67 4.14 -14.82
C ALA A 373 -23.21 4.09 -14.87
N ILE A 374 -23.83 3.32 -13.98
CA ILE A 374 -25.28 3.38 -13.71
C ILE A 374 -25.47 4.24 -12.47
N LEU A 375 -26.11 5.40 -12.66
CA LEU A 375 -26.49 6.31 -11.59
C LEU A 375 -27.90 6.00 -11.10
N VAL A 376 -28.06 5.43 -9.91
CA VAL A 376 -29.36 5.09 -9.34
C VAL A 376 -29.89 6.26 -8.51
N VAL A 377 -31.07 6.76 -8.89
CA VAL A 377 -31.76 7.87 -8.20
C VAL A 377 -33.15 7.42 -7.81
N ALA A 378 -33.57 7.62 -6.57
CA ALA A 378 -34.92 7.30 -6.14
C ALA A 378 -35.91 8.35 -6.67
N ALA A 379 -37.03 7.91 -7.27
CA ALA A 379 -38.07 8.76 -7.87
C ALA A 379 -38.73 9.71 -6.87
N GLU A 380 -38.77 9.37 -5.60
CA GLU A 380 -39.35 10.16 -4.50
C GLU A 380 -38.39 11.24 -3.95
N ASP A 381 -37.07 10.89 -3.82
CA ASP A 381 -36.10 11.71 -3.10
C ASP A 381 -35.46 12.78 -4.01
N GLY A 382 -35.21 12.45 -5.27
CA GLY A 382 -34.49 13.31 -6.20
C GLY A 382 -32.94 13.21 -6.02
N ILE A 383 -32.24 14.23 -6.50
CA ILE A 383 -30.79 14.29 -6.48
C ILE A 383 -30.32 14.71 -5.08
N LYS A 384 -29.45 13.91 -4.49
CA LYS A 384 -28.83 14.09 -3.18
C LYS A 384 -27.32 14.40 -3.32
N PRO A 385 -26.64 14.94 -2.29
CA PRO A 385 -25.21 15.28 -2.37
C PRO A 385 -24.32 14.16 -2.86
N GLN A 386 -24.53 12.94 -2.40
CA GLN A 386 -23.76 11.75 -2.84
C GLN A 386 -24.07 11.35 -4.29
N THR A 387 -25.24 11.72 -4.81
CA THR A 387 -25.56 11.55 -6.23
C THR A 387 -24.75 12.54 -7.08
N ILE A 388 -24.62 13.78 -6.63
CA ILE A 388 -23.80 14.83 -7.26
C ILE A 388 -22.32 14.39 -7.28
N GLU A 389 -21.83 13.89 -6.16
CA GLU A 389 -20.48 13.34 -6.05
C GLU A 389 -20.25 12.19 -7.04
N SER A 390 -21.24 11.27 -7.16
CA SER A 390 -21.18 10.17 -8.12
C SER A 390 -21.12 10.66 -9.58
N ILE A 391 -21.87 11.70 -9.92
CA ILE A 391 -21.82 12.34 -11.25
C ILE A 391 -20.43 12.93 -11.51
N ASN A 392 -19.86 13.60 -10.51
CA ASN A 392 -18.53 14.20 -10.63
C ASN A 392 -17.43 13.14 -10.82
N HIS A 393 -17.51 12.02 -10.11
CA HIS A 393 -16.57 10.91 -10.27
C HIS A 393 -16.68 10.27 -11.66
N ALA A 394 -17.89 10.03 -12.15
CA ALA A 394 -18.09 9.46 -13.47
C ALA A 394 -17.61 10.42 -14.58
N LYS A 395 -17.84 11.72 -14.43
CA LYS A 395 -17.32 12.75 -15.36
C LYS A 395 -15.79 12.87 -15.31
N ALA A 396 -15.20 12.81 -14.12
CA ALA A 396 -13.74 12.84 -13.97
C ALA A 396 -13.06 11.61 -14.57
N ALA A 397 -13.76 10.47 -14.60
CA ALA A 397 -13.30 9.24 -15.26
C ALA A 397 -13.68 9.18 -16.75
N GLU A 398 -14.38 10.19 -17.28
CA GLU A 398 -14.82 10.29 -18.68
C GLU A 398 -15.68 9.10 -19.15
N ILE A 399 -16.39 8.43 -18.23
CA ILE A 399 -17.24 7.28 -18.57
C ILE A 399 -18.69 7.70 -18.84
N PRO A 400 -19.38 7.06 -19.80
CA PRO A 400 -20.80 7.31 -20.08
C PRO A 400 -21.68 6.98 -18.88
N ILE A 401 -22.67 7.82 -18.61
CA ILE A 401 -23.59 7.71 -17.47
C ILE A 401 -24.97 7.31 -17.98
N ILE A 402 -25.51 6.21 -17.45
CA ILE A 402 -26.89 5.79 -17.62
C ILE A 402 -27.62 6.04 -16.31
N VAL A 403 -28.72 6.80 -16.36
CA VAL A 403 -29.49 7.11 -15.15
C VAL A 403 -30.62 6.11 -14.97
N ALA A 404 -30.68 5.45 -13.86
CA ALA A 404 -31.73 4.53 -13.44
C ALA A 404 -32.59 5.22 -12.36
N ILE A 405 -33.80 5.68 -12.74
CA ILE A 405 -34.79 6.28 -11.83
C ILE A 405 -35.53 5.11 -11.15
N ASN A 406 -35.15 4.81 -9.90
CA ASN A 406 -35.67 3.66 -9.15
C ASN A 406 -36.88 4.04 -8.28
N LYS A 407 -37.56 3.02 -7.77
CA LYS A 407 -38.76 3.10 -6.92
C LYS A 407 -39.98 3.66 -7.63
N MET A 408 -40.13 3.36 -8.93
CA MET A 408 -41.29 3.76 -9.74
C MET A 408 -42.61 3.10 -9.28
N ASP A 409 -42.55 2.12 -8.38
CA ASP A 409 -43.70 1.48 -7.75
C ASP A 409 -44.35 2.34 -6.68
N LYS A 410 -43.76 3.44 -6.27
CA LYS A 410 -44.29 4.35 -5.26
C LYS A 410 -45.22 5.39 -5.88
N PRO A 411 -46.31 5.79 -5.16
CA PRO A 411 -47.29 6.78 -5.71
C PRO A 411 -46.70 8.17 -5.87
N ASP A 412 -45.67 8.51 -5.10
CA ASP A 412 -45.00 9.83 -5.12
C ASP A 412 -43.88 9.91 -6.15
N ALA A 413 -43.71 8.89 -6.99
CA ALA A 413 -42.68 8.84 -8.00
C ALA A 413 -42.84 9.93 -9.05
N ASN A 414 -41.83 10.81 -9.22
CA ASN A 414 -41.86 11.88 -10.22
C ASN A 414 -40.57 11.88 -11.05
N PRO A 415 -40.53 11.16 -12.18
CA PRO A 415 -39.34 11.07 -13.02
C PRO A 415 -39.01 12.40 -13.72
N GLU A 416 -40.02 13.20 -14.09
CA GLU A 416 -39.81 14.49 -14.78
C GLU A 416 -39.06 15.50 -13.91
N ARG A 417 -39.33 15.53 -12.59
CA ARG A 417 -38.60 16.35 -11.64
C ARG A 417 -37.12 15.95 -11.62
N ILE A 418 -36.81 14.65 -11.69
CA ILE A 418 -35.44 14.17 -11.67
C ILE A 418 -34.72 14.54 -12.95
N LYS A 419 -35.37 14.37 -14.14
CA LYS A 419 -34.79 14.78 -15.41
C LYS A 419 -34.48 16.30 -15.41
N GLN A 420 -35.35 17.12 -14.84
CA GLN A 420 -35.10 18.55 -14.68
C GLN A 420 -33.86 18.82 -13.77
N GLN A 421 -33.77 18.16 -12.62
CA GLN A 421 -32.64 18.32 -11.74
C GLN A 421 -31.30 17.84 -12.37
N LEU A 422 -31.33 16.77 -13.15
CA LEU A 422 -30.14 16.25 -13.86
C LEU A 422 -29.57 17.29 -14.84
N THR A 423 -30.43 18.07 -15.46
CA THR A 423 -30.02 19.13 -16.42
C THR A 423 -29.15 20.19 -15.73
N GLU A 424 -29.38 20.50 -14.43
CA GLU A 424 -28.55 21.42 -13.64
C GLU A 424 -27.12 20.95 -13.51
N TYR A 425 -26.91 19.63 -13.56
CA TYR A 425 -25.57 18.99 -13.49
C TYR A 425 -25.03 18.60 -14.88
N GLY A 426 -25.66 19.12 -15.98
CA GLY A 426 -25.20 18.90 -17.35
C GLY A 426 -25.42 17.46 -17.83
N LEU A 427 -26.45 16.79 -17.32
CA LEU A 427 -26.98 15.52 -17.83
C LEU A 427 -28.35 15.76 -18.40
N VAL A 428 -28.41 15.87 -19.71
CA VAL A 428 -29.68 16.12 -20.43
C VAL A 428 -30.23 14.80 -20.95
N ALA A 429 -31.47 14.48 -20.59
CA ALA A 429 -32.10 13.24 -21.02
C ALA A 429 -32.25 13.18 -22.54
N GLU A 430 -32.16 12.00 -23.11
CA GLU A 430 -32.35 11.74 -24.56
C GLU A 430 -33.72 12.23 -25.05
N ASP A 431 -34.78 12.05 -24.25
CA ASP A 431 -36.13 12.58 -24.53
C ASP A 431 -36.18 14.12 -24.73
N TRP A 432 -35.21 14.84 -24.18
CA TRP A 432 -35.06 16.29 -24.25
C TRP A 432 -33.99 16.75 -25.25
N GLY A 433 -33.48 15.81 -26.06
CA GLY A 433 -32.43 16.04 -27.05
C GLY A 433 -31.00 16.07 -26.53
N GLY A 434 -30.76 15.48 -25.40
CA GLY A 434 -29.40 15.26 -24.84
C GLY A 434 -28.86 13.85 -25.14
N ASP A 435 -27.72 13.53 -24.51
CA ASP A 435 -26.98 12.27 -24.72
C ASP A 435 -27.12 11.29 -23.56
N THR A 436 -27.85 11.66 -22.49
CA THR A 436 -27.99 10.84 -21.30
C THR A 436 -29.18 9.90 -21.37
N ILE A 437 -28.95 8.61 -21.32
CA ILE A 437 -29.98 7.58 -21.28
C ILE A 437 -30.61 7.55 -19.88
N VAL A 438 -31.96 7.69 -19.83
CA VAL A 438 -32.72 7.67 -18.56
C VAL A 438 -33.75 6.54 -18.60
N CYS A 439 -33.56 5.56 -17.66
CA CYS A 439 -34.41 4.39 -17.53
C CYS A 439 -35.24 4.45 -16.25
N PRO A 440 -36.57 4.54 -16.32
CA PRO A 440 -37.44 4.38 -15.16
C PRO A 440 -37.52 2.89 -14.77
N ILE A 441 -37.19 2.57 -13.50
CA ILE A 441 -37.13 1.17 -13.01
C ILE A 441 -37.78 1.02 -11.64
N SER A 442 -38.10 -0.22 -11.27
CA SER A 442 -38.37 -0.61 -9.89
C SER A 442 -37.61 -1.88 -9.56
N ALA A 443 -36.58 -1.74 -8.74
CA ALA A 443 -35.78 -2.87 -8.26
C ALA A 443 -36.63 -3.90 -7.48
N LYS A 444 -37.70 -3.45 -6.85
CA LYS A 444 -38.59 -4.31 -6.06
C LYS A 444 -39.49 -5.19 -6.93
N THR A 445 -40.05 -4.65 -8.00
CA THR A 445 -40.99 -5.35 -8.87
C THR A 445 -40.34 -5.93 -10.12
N GLY A 446 -39.11 -5.53 -10.45
CA GLY A 446 -38.41 -5.93 -11.66
C GLY A 446 -38.78 -5.08 -12.90
N MET A 447 -39.67 -4.10 -12.74
CA MET A 447 -40.11 -3.25 -13.84
C MET A 447 -38.93 -2.46 -14.44
N GLY A 448 -38.78 -2.49 -15.77
CA GLY A 448 -37.79 -1.68 -16.49
C GLY A 448 -36.35 -2.14 -16.42
N ILE A 449 -36.02 -3.20 -15.62
CA ILE A 449 -34.64 -3.67 -15.47
C ILE A 449 -34.10 -4.29 -16.76
N ASP A 450 -34.92 -5.05 -17.50
CA ASP A 450 -34.50 -5.62 -18.79
C ASP A 450 -34.15 -4.51 -19.79
N ASN A 451 -34.93 -3.43 -19.82
CA ASN A 451 -34.64 -2.27 -20.66
C ASN A 451 -33.32 -1.57 -20.23
N LEU A 452 -33.10 -1.40 -18.93
CA LEU A 452 -31.83 -0.84 -18.43
C LEU A 452 -30.64 -1.68 -18.91
N LEU A 453 -30.75 -2.99 -18.84
CA LEU A 453 -29.66 -3.92 -19.23
C LEU A 453 -29.44 -3.93 -20.75
N GLU A 454 -30.52 -3.70 -21.55
CA GLU A 454 -30.41 -3.51 -22.99
C GLU A 454 -29.69 -2.19 -23.34
N MET A 455 -30.00 -1.11 -22.62
CA MET A 455 -29.30 0.17 -22.80
C MET A 455 -27.83 0.08 -22.42
N VAL A 456 -27.51 -0.62 -21.36
CA VAL A 456 -26.09 -0.91 -20.99
C VAL A 456 -25.37 -1.68 -22.10
N ALA A 457 -26.01 -2.71 -22.68
CA ALA A 457 -25.41 -3.48 -23.76
C ALA A 457 -25.24 -2.64 -25.05
N LEU A 458 -26.21 -1.76 -25.36
CA LEU A 458 -26.15 -0.85 -26.50
C LEU A 458 -25.01 0.18 -26.31
N THR A 459 -24.91 0.79 -25.14
CA THR A 459 -23.85 1.75 -24.83
C THR A 459 -22.46 1.08 -24.95
N ALA A 460 -22.34 -0.17 -24.49
CA ALA A 460 -21.11 -0.95 -24.62
C ALA A 460 -20.74 -1.25 -26.08
N GLU A 461 -21.74 -1.52 -26.94
CA GLU A 461 -21.51 -1.71 -28.37
C GLU A 461 -21.05 -0.42 -29.06
N VAL A 462 -21.64 0.72 -28.70
CA VAL A 462 -21.22 2.03 -29.22
C VAL A 462 -19.81 2.40 -28.76
N ALA A 463 -19.44 2.03 -27.56
CA ALA A 463 -18.10 2.26 -27.00
C ALA A 463 -17.01 1.35 -27.62
N GLU A 464 -17.39 0.34 -28.45
CA GLU A 464 -16.48 -0.61 -29.10
C GLU A 464 -15.38 -1.17 -28.18
N LEU A 465 -15.76 -1.66 -26.98
CA LEU A 465 -14.84 -2.15 -25.98
C LEU A 465 -14.02 -3.34 -26.47
N LYS A 466 -12.70 -3.19 -26.57
CA LYS A 466 -11.77 -4.20 -27.10
C LYS A 466 -10.65 -4.46 -26.08
N ALA A 467 -10.09 -5.66 -26.12
CA ALA A 467 -8.88 -6.05 -25.38
C ALA A 467 -8.14 -7.15 -26.11
N ASN A 468 -6.85 -7.31 -25.85
CA ASN A 468 -6.05 -8.39 -26.41
C ASN A 468 -5.94 -9.56 -25.41
N PRO A 469 -6.66 -10.69 -25.61
CA PRO A 469 -6.61 -11.81 -24.66
C PRO A 469 -5.28 -12.58 -24.68
N ASN A 470 -4.44 -12.43 -25.70
CA ASN A 470 -3.21 -13.20 -25.89
C ASN A 470 -1.99 -12.59 -25.17
N ARG A 471 -2.14 -11.42 -24.58
CA ARG A 471 -1.11 -10.69 -23.83
C ARG A 471 -1.01 -11.15 -22.38
N ALA A 472 0.10 -10.81 -21.71
CA ALA A 472 0.21 -10.92 -20.25
C ALA A 472 -0.91 -10.12 -19.56
N ALA A 473 -1.49 -10.69 -18.50
CA ALA A 473 -2.63 -10.05 -17.83
C ALA A 473 -2.24 -8.73 -17.17
N SER A 474 -3.05 -7.71 -17.41
CA SER A 474 -2.98 -6.42 -16.72
C SER A 474 -4.39 -5.98 -16.30
N GLY A 475 -4.47 -5.15 -15.26
CA GLY A 475 -5.73 -4.66 -14.74
C GLY A 475 -5.60 -3.99 -13.40
N ALA A 476 -6.68 -3.95 -12.62
CA ALA A 476 -6.73 -3.26 -11.34
C ALA A 476 -7.13 -4.17 -10.18
N VAL A 477 -6.62 -3.87 -8.99
CA VAL A 477 -7.04 -4.46 -7.73
C VAL A 477 -8.33 -3.78 -7.29
N VAL A 478 -9.43 -4.53 -7.26
CA VAL A 478 -10.72 -4.01 -6.79
C VAL A 478 -10.68 -3.87 -5.28
N GLU A 479 -10.31 -4.95 -4.59
CA GLU A 479 -10.25 -5.02 -3.14
C GLU A 479 -9.24 -6.05 -2.67
N ALA A 480 -8.73 -5.90 -1.43
CA ALA A 480 -7.76 -6.83 -0.86
C ALA A 480 -8.02 -7.05 0.63
N ARG A 481 -7.83 -8.30 1.07
CA ARG A 481 -8.04 -8.73 2.46
C ARG A 481 -6.99 -9.73 2.92
N LEU A 482 -6.87 -9.87 4.23
CA LEU A 482 -5.97 -10.85 4.85
C LEU A 482 -6.77 -11.98 5.49
N ASP A 483 -6.63 -13.17 4.95
CA ASP A 483 -7.22 -14.37 5.51
C ASP A 483 -6.18 -15.12 6.36
N LYS A 484 -6.57 -15.55 7.57
CA LYS A 484 -5.68 -16.20 8.53
C LYS A 484 -5.08 -17.52 8.03
N GLY A 485 -5.84 -18.25 7.19
CA GLY A 485 -5.43 -19.57 6.68
C GLY A 485 -4.81 -19.51 5.29
N ARG A 486 -5.30 -18.61 4.43
CA ARG A 486 -4.92 -18.51 3.02
C ARG A 486 -3.88 -17.41 2.75
N GLY A 487 -3.66 -16.51 3.72
CA GLY A 487 -2.80 -15.34 3.58
C GLY A 487 -3.48 -14.19 2.83
N PRO A 488 -2.72 -13.31 2.17
CA PRO A 488 -3.26 -12.21 1.39
C PRO A 488 -4.15 -12.73 0.24
N ILE A 489 -5.33 -12.15 0.13
CA ILE A 489 -6.32 -12.42 -0.91
C ILE A 489 -6.63 -11.09 -1.58
N ALA A 490 -6.60 -11.05 -2.89
CA ALA A 490 -6.98 -9.87 -3.66
C ALA A 490 -8.05 -10.23 -4.70
N THR A 491 -9.03 -9.37 -4.85
CA THR A 491 -10.00 -9.41 -5.95
C THR A 491 -9.46 -8.53 -7.06
N LEU A 492 -9.13 -9.14 -8.19
CA LEU A 492 -8.62 -8.48 -9.37
C LEU A 492 -9.69 -8.37 -10.44
N LEU A 493 -9.67 -7.27 -11.16
CA LEU A 493 -10.39 -7.13 -12.43
C LEU A 493 -9.37 -7.13 -13.55
N VAL A 494 -9.38 -8.16 -14.38
CA VAL A 494 -8.52 -8.23 -15.56
C VAL A 494 -9.07 -7.26 -16.60
N GLN A 495 -8.26 -6.31 -17.06
CA GLN A 495 -8.65 -5.34 -18.09
C GLN A 495 -8.11 -5.73 -19.45
N ASN A 496 -6.89 -6.21 -19.52
CA ASN A 496 -6.24 -6.68 -20.75
C ASN A 496 -5.47 -7.97 -20.47
N GLY A 497 -5.28 -8.80 -21.49
CA GLY A 497 -4.57 -10.07 -21.36
C GLY A 497 -5.39 -11.18 -20.70
N THR A 498 -4.73 -12.32 -20.47
CA THR A 498 -5.32 -13.46 -19.75
C THR A 498 -4.42 -13.88 -18.59
N LEU A 499 -5.01 -13.91 -17.39
CA LEU A 499 -4.35 -14.35 -16.16
C LEU A 499 -4.45 -15.87 -16.03
N HIS A 500 -3.32 -16.53 -15.78
CA HIS A 500 -3.24 -17.97 -15.59
C HIS A 500 -2.84 -18.31 -14.15
N GLN A 501 -3.25 -19.48 -13.69
CA GLN A 501 -2.76 -20.02 -12.45
C GLN A 501 -1.25 -20.32 -12.57
N GLY A 502 -0.45 -19.76 -11.68
CA GLY A 502 1.01 -19.88 -11.70
C GLY A 502 1.75 -18.64 -12.17
N ASP A 503 1.06 -17.66 -12.75
CA ASP A 503 1.65 -16.40 -13.17
C ASP A 503 2.21 -15.62 -11.98
N ILE A 504 3.25 -14.85 -12.23
CA ILE A 504 3.83 -13.93 -11.27
C ILE A 504 3.19 -12.58 -11.52
N ILE A 505 2.61 -11.98 -10.50
CA ILE A 505 1.98 -10.68 -10.58
C ILE A 505 2.64 -9.67 -9.65
N ILE A 506 2.71 -8.44 -10.12
CA ILE A 506 3.06 -7.25 -9.34
C ILE A 506 1.78 -6.43 -9.21
N ALA A 507 1.40 -6.07 -7.99
CA ALA A 507 0.26 -5.21 -7.70
C ALA A 507 0.71 -4.12 -6.73
N GLY A 508 0.99 -2.91 -7.24
CA GLY A 508 1.56 -1.83 -6.45
C GLY A 508 2.89 -2.25 -5.80
N THR A 509 2.90 -2.32 -4.47
CA THR A 509 4.04 -2.74 -3.63
C THR A 509 4.00 -4.22 -3.24
N ALA A 510 3.03 -5.00 -3.75
CA ALA A 510 2.92 -6.42 -3.50
C ALA A 510 3.35 -7.24 -4.72
N VAL A 511 4.08 -8.32 -4.51
CA VAL A 511 4.48 -9.28 -5.54
C VAL A 511 4.17 -10.69 -5.07
N GLY A 512 3.78 -11.56 -5.99
CA GLY A 512 3.54 -12.96 -5.66
C GLY A 512 3.19 -13.80 -6.87
N ARG A 513 3.14 -15.13 -6.63
CA ARG A 513 2.73 -16.09 -7.64
C ARG A 513 1.30 -16.53 -7.38
N VAL A 514 0.44 -16.45 -8.38
CA VAL A 514 -0.96 -16.87 -8.31
C VAL A 514 -1.04 -18.37 -7.98
N ARG A 515 -1.45 -18.68 -6.75
CA ARG A 515 -1.60 -20.08 -6.30
C ARG A 515 -2.94 -20.67 -6.68
N ALA A 516 -3.99 -19.90 -6.47
CA ALA A 516 -5.34 -20.29 -6.84
C ALA A 516 -6.14 -19.06 -7.24
N MET A 517 -7.04 -19.27 -8.20
CA MET A 517 -8.01 -18.29 -8.67
C MET A 517 -9.42 -18.83 -8.41
N MET A 518 -10.30 -17.95 -7.97
CA MET A 518 -11.71 -18.25 -7.73
C MET A 518 -12.60 -17.23 -8.42
N SER A 519 -13.72 -17.68 -8.98
CA SER A 519 -14.75 -16.78 -9.50
C SER A 519 -15.55 -16.13 -8.37
N ASP A 520 -16.40 -15.18 -8.70
CA ASP A 520 -17.42 -14.57 -7.83
C ASP A 520 -18.34 -15.60 -7.15
N LYS A 521 -18.53 -16.79 -7.76
CA LYS A 521 -19.33 -17.91 -7.24
C LYS A 521 -18.52 -18.91 -6.41
N GLY A 522 -17.24 -18.61 -6.10
CA GLY A 522 -16.36 -19.51 -5.35
C GLY A 522 -15.86 -20.73 -6.13
N GLN A 523 -16.04 -20.76 -7.44
CA GLN A 523 -15.55 -21.84 -8.30
C GLN A 523 -14.07 -21.60 -8.64
N LYS A 524 -13.27 -22.66 -8.67
CA LYS A 524 -11.87 -22.57 -9.07
C LYS A 524 -11.76 -22.31 -10.57
N LEU A 525 -10.97 -21.31 -10.92
CA LEU A 525 -10.61 -20.98 -12.29
C LEU A 525 -9.14 -21.33 -12.54
N THR A 526 -8.83 -21.74 -13.76
CA THR A 526 -7.45 -21.93 -14.25
C THR A 526 -6.97 -20.74 -15.05
N THR A 527 -7.90 -20.03 -15.69
CA THR A 527 -7.65 -18.86 -16.54
C THR A 527 -8.73 -17.82 -16.30
N ALA A 528 -8.35 -16.55 -16.36
CA ALA A 528 -9.26 -15.41 -16.31
C ALA A 528 -8.90 -14.43 -17.44
N GLY A 529 -9.84 -14.25 -18.38
CA GLY A 529 -9.68 -13.33 -19.51
C GLY A 529 -10.11 -11.90 -19.16
N PRO A 530 -10.12 -10.99 -20.16
CA PRO A 530 -10.53 -9.61 -19.98
C PRO A 530 -11.95 -9.46 -19.40
N SER A 531 -12.14 -8.43 -18.58
CA SER A 531 -13.40 -8.08 -17.88
C SER A 531 -13.90 -9.14 -16.90
N VAL A 532 -13.09 -10.13 -16.53
CA VAL A 532 -13.47 -11.16 -15.55
C VAL A 532 -12.96 -10.75 -14.16
N PRO A 533 -13.84 -10.62 -13.16
CA PRO A 533 -13.41 -10.45 -11.77
C PRO A 533 -12.94 -11.79 -11.20
N VAL A 534 -11.79 -11.81 -10.55
CA VAL A 534 -11.19 -13.02 -10.00
C VAL A 534 -10.59 -12.78 -8.63
N GLU A 535 -10.93 -13.62 -7.66
CA GLU A 535 -10.29 -13.66 -6.36
C GLU A 535 -9.03 -14.53 -6.45
N ILE A 536 -7.87 -13.96 -6.10
CA ILE A 536 -6.58 -14.64 -6.15
C ILE A 536 -5.98 -14.83 -4.77
N THR A 537 -5.14 -15.87 -4.65
CA THR A 537 -4.28 -16.11 -3.48
C THR A 537 -2.84 -16.31 -3.92
N GLY A 538 -1.89 -15.95 -3.07
CA GLY A 538 -0.47 -16.22 -3.31
C GLY A 538 0.42 -14.99 -3.38
N LEU A 539 -0.14 -13.79 -3.17
CA LEU A 539 0.63 -12.57 -2.95
C LEU A 539 1.44 -12.66 -1.67
N GLY A 540 2.57 -11.97 -1.61
CA GLY A 540 3.41 -11.90 -0.42
C GLY A 540 2.85 -10.98 0.65
N GLU A 541 2.19 -9.91 0.25
CA GLU A 541 1.57 -8.88 1.09
C GLU A 541 0.20 -8.52 0.54
N VAL A 542 -0.60 -7.81 1.33
CA VAL A 542 -1.90 -7.29 0.89
C VAL A 542 -1.62 -6.08 0.00
N PRO A 543 -2.05 -6.09 -1.28
CA PRO A 543 -1.87 -4.94 -2.16
C PRO A 543 -2.79 -3.79 -1.75
N GLU A 544 -2.44 -2.60 -2.16
CA GLU A 544 -3.32 -1.44 -2.05
C GLU A 544 -4.53 -1.64 -2.97
N ALA A 545 -5.69 -1.26 -2.48
CA ALA A 545 -6.89 -1.29 -3.30
C ALA A 545 -6.82 -0.20 -4.39
N GLY A 546 -7.17 -0.54 -5.62
CA GLY A 546 -7.03 0.33 -6.79
C GLY A 546 -5.66 0.32 -7.46
N ALA A 547 -4.68 -0.38 -6.89
CA ALA A 547 -3.37 -0.52 -7.54
C ALA A 547 -3.50 -1.26 -8.87
N HIS A 548 -2.75 -0.82 -9.88
CA HIS A 548 -2.62 -1.58 -11.12
C HIS A 548 -1.79 -2.85 -10.86
N PHE A 549 -2.22 -3.95 -11.47
CA PHE A 549 -1.44 -5.16 -11.47
C PHE A 549 -1.01 -5.53 -12.90
N ASN A 550 0.19 -6.11 -12.99
CA ASN A 550 0.74 -6.64 -14.23
C ASN A 550 1.28 -8.05 -14.00
N ALA A 551 0.97 -8.97 -14.90
CA ALA A 551 1.58 -10.28 -14.92
C ALA A 551 2.94 -10.19 -15.62
N VAL A 552 3.97 -10.77 -15.00
CA VAL A 552 5.36 -10.68 -15.46
C VAL A 552 6.02 -12.05 -15.52
N ALA A 553 7.05 -12.18 -16.35
CA ALA A 553 7.72 -13.46 -16.53
C ALA A 553 8.83 -13.72 -15.48
N ASP A 554 9.52 -12.68 -15.03
CA ASP A 554 10.69 -12.79 -14.14
C ASP A 554 10.36 -12.35 -12.70
N GLU A 555 10.31 -13.34 -11.79
CA GLU A 555 10.04 -13.13 -10.36
C GLU A 555 11.15 -12.33 -9.66
N ARG A 556 12.40 -12.45 -10.12
CA ARG A 556 13.53 -11.78 -9.49
C ARG A 556 13.49 -10.28 -9.75
N LEU A 557 13.32 -9.90 -11.01
CA LEU A 557 13.19 -8.50 -11.39
C LEU A 557 11.92 -7.88 -10.79
N ALA A 558 10.82 -8.65 -10.73
CA ALA A 558 9.59 -8.22 -10.07
C ALA A 558 9.78 -7.86 -8.59
N ARG A 559 10.53 -8.67 -7.86
CA ARG A 559 10.86 -8.40 -6.45
C ARG A 559 11.77 -7.17 -6.29
N GLU A 560 12.76 -7.03 -7.17
CA GLU A 560 13.67 -5.88 -7.17
C GLU A 560 12.89 -4.57 -7.42
N LEU A 561 11.98 -4.57 -8.39
CA LEU A 561 11.11 -3.43 -8.66
C LEU A 561 10.22 -3.06 -7.46
N VAL A 562 9.58 -4.06 -6.84
CA VAL A 562 8.74 -3.85 -5.65
C VAL A 562 9.56 -3.31 -4.48
N GLU A 563 10.79 -3.79 -4.29
CA GLU A 563 11.68 -3.28 -3.25
C GLU A 563 12.06 -1.82 -3.49
N GLN A 564 12.36 -1.45 -4.74
CA GLN A 564 12.60 -0.06 -5.14
C GLN A 564 11.37 0.84 -4.87
N ARG A 565 10.16 0.41 -5.27
CA ARG A 565 8.92 1.15 -5.00
C ARG A 565 8.71 1.37 -3.50
N LYS A 566 8.91 0.33 -2.67
CA LYS A 566 8.83 0.42 -1.20
C LYS A 566 9.86 1.37 -0.59
N GLU A 567 11.07 1.40 -1.13
CA GLU A 567 12.11 2.35 -0.67
C GLU A 567 11.75 3.78 -1.05
N GLU A 568 11.22 4.00 -2.25
CA GLU A 568 10.74 5.31 -2.68
C GLU A 568 9.57 5.81 -1.84
N GLU A 569 8.58 4.96 -1.54
CA GLU A 569 7.47 5.29 -0.64
C GLU A 569 7.97 5.66 0.76
N LYS A 570 8.88 4.86 1.32
CA LYS A 570 9.52 5.17 2.60
C LYS A 570 10.29 6.49 2.56
N ARG A 571 10.98 6.78 1.45
CA ARG A 571 11.69 8.04 1.27
C ARG A 571 10.73 9.23 1.16
N LYS A 572 9.60 9.06 0.43
CA LYS A 572 8.54 10.07 0.34
C LYS A 572 7.87 10.30 1.69
N ALA A 573 7.57 9.24 2.43
CA ALA A 573 6.98 9.31 3.77
C ALA A 573 7.94 9.92 4.82
N ASN A 574 9.24 9.68 4.67
CA ASN A 574 10.29 10.21 5.54
C ASN A 574 10.91 11.52 5.01
N ALA A 575 10.47 12.01 3.85
CA ALA A 575 10.88 13.34 3.38
C ALA A 575 10.57 14.35 4.50
N PRO A 576 11.52 15.17 4.92
CA PRO A 576 11.33 16.04 6.08
C PRO A 576 10.12 16.93 5.78
N ILE A 577 9.02 16.66 6.47
CA ILE A 577 7.98 17.65 6.69
C ILE A 577 8.75 18.90 7.08
N THR A 578 8.67 19.93 6.25
CA THR A 578 9.33 21.24 6.33
C THR A 578 9.85 21.50 7.74
N LYS A 579 11.15 21.69 7.89
CA LYS A 579 11.77 21.95 9.20
C LYS A 579 10.89 22.94 9.91
N VAL A 580 10.19 22.50 10.94
CA VAL A 580 9.36 23.36 11.77
C VAL A 580 10.29 24.47 12.22
N SER A 581 10.08 25.66 11.73
CA SER A 581 10.84 26.84 12.14
C SER A 581 10.63 27.02 13.65
N LEU A 582 11.62 27.55 14.35
CA LEU A 582 11.46 27.93 15.76
C LEU A 582 10.25 28.89 15.95
N GLU A 583 9.94 29.68 14.93
CA GLU A 583 8.80 30.58 14.88
C GLU A 583 7.46 29.82 14.77
N ASP A 584 7.42 28.74 13.96
CA ASP A 584 6.25 27.84 13.90
C ASP A 584 6.05 27.08 15.22
N LEU A 585 7.15 26.69 15.89
CA LEU A 585 7.08 26.07 17.21
C LEU A 585 6.56 27.05 18.27
N PHE A 586 6.98 28.32 18.22
CA PHE A 586 6.47 29.37 19.12
C PHE A 586 5.01 29.70 18.84
N SER A 587 4.58 29.73 17.58
CA SER A 587 3.18 29.94 17.22
C SER A 587 2.29 28.76 17.65
N GLN A 588 2.80 27.51 17.55
CA GLN A 588 2.12 26.31 18.05
C GLN A 588 2.01 26.31 19.59
N ILE A 589 3.04 26.77 20.29
CA ILE A 589 3.02 26.91 21.78
C ILE A 589 2.06 28.02 22.19
N GLN A 590 1.96 29.13 21.44
CA GLN A 590 1.01 30.22 21.71
C GLN A 590 -0.46 29.86 21.37
N ALA A 591 -0.68 28.98 20.39
CA ALA A 591 -2.01 28.53 19.99
C ALA A 591 -2.65 27.51 20.99
N GLY A 592 -1.94 27.13 22.07
CA GLY A 592 -2.38 26.14 23.03
C GLY A 592 -2.01 24.71 22.58
N GLU A 593 -1.77 23.83 23.55
CA GLU A 593 -1.46 22.42 23.27
C GLU A 593 -2.65 21.75 22.56
N MET A 594 -2.55 21.59 21.23
CA MET A 594 -3.50 20.76 20.49
C MET A 594 -3.40 19.32 21.01
N LYS A 595 -4.49 18.80 21.53
CA LYS A 595 -4.56 17.41 21.98
C LYS A 595 -4.59 16.50 20.75
N ASN A 596 -3.68 15.53 20.68
CA ASN A 596 -3.67 14.53 19.63
C ASN A 596 -4.41 13.27 20.14
N LEU A 597 -5.45 12.89 19.44
CA LEU A 597 -6.11 11.59 19.61
C LEU A 597 -5.49 10.61 18.62
N ASN A 598 -4.62 9.75 19.12
CA ASN A 598 -3.96 8.74 18.31
C ASN A 598 -4.85 7.51 18.16
N ILE A 599 -5.00 7.02 16.94
CA ILE A 599 -5.85 5.87 16.64
C ILE A 599 -5.06 4.84 15.79
N ILE A 600 -5.30 3.57 16.05
CA ILE A 600 -4.88 2.45 15.20
C ILE A 600 -6.14 1.84 14.60
N VAL A 601 -6.20 1.77 13.27
CA VAL A 601 -7.36 1.22 12.55
C VAL A 601 -7.05 -0.18 12.05
N LYS A 602 -7.94 -1.12 12.35
CA LYS A 602 -7.92 -2.48 11.79
C LYS A 602 -9.26 -2.79 11.15
N ALA A 603 -9.26 -3.24 9.91
CA ALA A 603 -10.48 -3.64 9.20
C ALA A 603 -10.31 -4.98 8.48
N ASP A 604 -11.39 -5.51 7.98
CA ASP A 604 -11.43 -6.77 7.23
C ASP A 604 -10.87 -6.64 5.81
N VAL A 605 -11.07 -5.47 5.16
CA VAL A 605 -10.59 -5.18 3.81
C VAL A 605 -9.85 -3.83 3.75
N MET A 606 -8.98 -3.67 2.74
CA MET A 606 -8.13 -2.48 2.60
C MET A 606 -8.92 -1.21 2.35
N GLY A 607 -9.96 -1.28 1.52
CA GLY A 607 -10.83 -0.13 1.27
C GLY A 607 -11.55 0.37 2.52
N SER A 608 -11.96 -0.53 3.43
CA SER A 608 -12.53 -0.14 4.72
C SER A 608 -11.51 0.54 5.63
N VAL A 609 -10.23 0.11 5.63
CA VAL A 609 -9.16 0.80 6.37
C VAL A 609 -9.01 2.24 5.88
N GLU A 610 -8.95 2.43 4.55
CA GLU A 610 -8.83 3.76 3.93
C GLU A 610 -10.02 4.66 4.28
N ALA A 611 -11.24 4.13 4.17
CA ALA A 611 -12.46 4.86 4.44
C ALA A 611 -12.57 5.30 5.92
N VAL A 612 -12.33 4.38 6.85
CA VAL A 612 -12.35 4.67 8.29
C VAL A 612 -11.26 5.69 8.63
N LYS A 613 -10.04 5.52 8.10
CA LYS A 613 -8.93 6.46 8.30
C LYS A 613 -9.32 7.87 7.82
N ALA A 614 -9.76 8.00 6.58
CA ALA A 614 -10.14 9.29 6.00
C ALA A 614 -11.30 9.95 6.76
N SER A 615 -12.30 9.17 7.18
CA SER A 615 -13.45 9.67 7.94
C SER A 615 -13.05 10.14 9.32
N LEU A 616 -12.22 9.40 10.05
CA LEU A 616 -11.73 9.78 11.38
C LEU A 616 -10.80 11.00 11.33
N GLU A 617 -9.92 11.08 10.35
CA GLU A 617 -9.04 12.25 10.17
C GLU A 617 -9.83 13.53 9.83
N LYS A 618 -10.96 13.40 9.11
CA LYS A 618 -11.85 14.51 8.75
C LYS A 618 -12.58 15.14 9.95
N ILE A 619 -12.77 14.38 11.05
CA ILE A 619 -13.42 14.87 12.28
C ILE A 619 -12.54 15.87 13.05
N SER A 620 -11.23 15.91 12.78
CA SER A 620 -10.29 16.79 13.44
C SER A 620 -10.79 18.24 13.50
N ASN A 621 -10.65 18.88 14.63
CA ASN A 621 -10.97 20.28 14.85
C ASN A 621 -9.75 21.04 15.39
N ASP A 622 -9.90 22.35 15.64
CA ASP A 622 -8.79 23.22 16.08
C ASP A 622 -8.25 22.86 17.48
N GLU A 623 -9.05 22.17 18.33
CA GLU A 623 -8.67 21.79 19.69
C GLU A 623 -8.12 20.38 19.80
N VAL A 624 -8.68 19.45 19.01
CA VAL A 624 -8.31 18.03 19.03
C VAL A 624 -8.05 17.54 17.60
N ARG A 625 -6.84 17.04 17.38
CA ARG A 625 -6.46 16.42 16.12
C ARG A 625 -6.52 14.90 16.22
N VAL A 626 -7.35 14.29 15.40
CA VAL A 626 -7.37 12.83 15.22
C VAL A 626 -6.24 12.42 14.27
N ARG A 627 -5.38 11.51 14.72
CA ARG A 627 -4.27 11.00 13.93
C ARG A 627 -4.31 9.48 13.88
N VAL A 628 -4.46 8.94 12.68
CA VAL A 628 -4.31 7.50 12.47
C VAL A 628 -2.83 7.15 12.29
N ILE A 629 -2.24 6.53 13.31
CA ILE A 629 -0.82 6.16 13.32
C ILE A 629 -0.56 4.96 12.42
N HIS A 630 -1.47 3.96 12.48
CA HIS A 630 -1.33 2.72 11.74
C HIS A 630 -2.70 2.24 11.27
N GLY A 631 -2.77 1.86 9.98
CA GLY A 631 -3.94 1.22 9.38
C GLY A 631 -3.52 -0.08 8.72
N ALA A 632 -4.19 -1.19 9.04
CA ALA A 632 -3.88 -2.47 8.41
C ALA A 632 -5.10 -3.40 8.37
N VAL A 633 -5.03 -4.40 7.51
CA VAL A 633 -6.09 -5.39 7.29
C VAL A 633 -5.87 -6.62 8.17
N GLY A 634 -6.97 -7.22 8.61
CA GLY A 634 -6.99 -8.47 9.37
C GLY A 634 -7.30 -8.30 10.86
N ALA A 635 -7.27 -9.40 11.60
CA ALA A 635 -7.54 -9.42 13.03
C ALA A 635 -6.54 -8.57 13.83
N ILE A 636 -6.98 -8.02 14.95
CA ILE A 636 -6.09 -7.29 15.86
C ILE A 636 -5.17 -8.30 16.55
N ASN A 637 -3.87 -8.05 16.46
CA ASN A 637 -2.82 -8.90 17.04
C ASN A 637 -2.12 -8.23 18.23
N GLU A 638 -1.26 -8.97 18.92
CA GLU A 638 -0.52 -8.47 20.09
C GLU A 638 0.42 -7.32 19.74
N SER A 639 0.99 -7.30 18.53
CA SER A 639 1.87 -6.23 18.06
C SER A 639 1.11 -4.89 17.93
N ASP A 640 -0.14 -4.94 17.48
CA ASP A 640 -1.00 -3.75 17.39
C ASP A 640 -1.29 -3.17 18.78
N VAL A 641 -1.54 -4.05 19.77
CA VAL A 641 -1.76 -3.65 21.15
C VAL A 641 -0.49 -3.03 21.78
N MET A 642 0.68 -3.60 21.48
CA MET A 642 1.96 -3.04 21.95
C MET A 642 2.23 -1.66 21.33
N LEU A 643 1.92 -1.49 20.05
CA LEU A 643 2.02 -0.21 19.37
C LEU A 643 1.06 0.81 20.00
N ALA A 644 -0.19 0.42 20.26
CA ALA A 644 -1.20 1.27 20.91
C ALA A 644 -0.76 1.70 22.32
N ALA A 645 -0.25 0.76 23.11
CA ALA A 645 0.26 1.06 24.46
C ALA A 645 1.44 2.05 24.43
N THR A 646 2.34 1.92 23.45
CA THR A 646 3.53 2.78 23.33
C THR A 646 3.16 4.19 22.86
N SER A 647 2.20 4.31 21.94
CA SER A 647 1.76 5.58 21.34
C SER A 647 0.55 6.21 22.02
N ASN A 648 0.07 5.64 23.13
CA ASN A 648 -1.16 6.04 23.80
C ASN A 648 -2.34 6.19 22.83
N ALA A 649 -2.56 5.15 22.03
CA ALA A 649 -3.54 5.11 20.95
C ALA A 649 -4.72 4.19 21.30
N ILE A 650 -5.90 4.54 20.78
CA ILE A 650 -7.09 3.70 20.82
C ILE A 650 -7.07 2.76 19.59
N ILE A 651 -7.46 1.50 19.77
CA ILE A 651 -7.61 0.58 18.66
C ILE A 651 -9.05 0.55 18.19
N VAL A 652 -9.27 0.92 16.93
CA VAL A 652 -10.57 0.86 16.25
C VAL A 652 -10.57 -0.36 15.33
N GLY A 653 -11.37 -1.37 15.67
CA GLY A 653 -11.57 -2.55 14.85
C GLY A 653 -12.88 -2.45 14.05
N PHE A 654 -12.80 -2.46 12.72
CA PHE A 654 -13.95 -2.42 11.84
C PHE A 654 -14.19 -3.80 11.24
N ASN A 655 -15.32 -4.41 11.59
CA ASN A 655 -15.72 -5.76 11.18
C ASN A 655 -14.69 -6.88 11.47
N VAL A 656 -13.75 -6.63 12.42
CA VAL A 656 -12.73 -7.59 12.86
C VAL A 656 -12.82 -7.85 14.35
N ARG A 657 -12.14 -8.91 14.81
CA ARG A 657 -12.07 -9.26 16.23
C ARG A 657 -10.62 -9.43 16.66
N PRO A 658 -10.28 -9.14 17.93
CA PRO A 658 -8.96 -9.36 18.47
C PRO A 658 -8.67 -10.86 18.66
N ASP A 659 -7.44 -11.26 18.44
CA ASP A 659 -6.94 -12.58 18.82
C ASP A 659 -6.95 -12.70 20.36
N ALA A 660 -6.94 -13.93 20.89
CA ALA A 660 -6.89 -14.18 22.33
C ALA A 660 -5.67 -13.52 23.00
N ALA A 661 -4.49 -13.60 22.40
CA ALA A 661 -3.26 -12.96 22.87
C ALA A 661 -3.39 -11.42 22.90
N ALA A 662 -4.00 -10.84 21.87
CA ALA A 662 -4.25 -9.39 21.80
C ALA A 662 -5.20 -8.92 22.90
N ARG A 663 -6.25 -9.68 23.20
CA ARG A 663 -7.21 -9.38 24.27
C ARG A 663 -6.54 -9.38 25.65
N ASP A 664 -5.76 -10.42 25.94
CA ASP A 664 -5.03 -10.54 27.20
C ASP A 664 -3.94 -9.45 27.34
N SER A 665 -3.30 -9.10 26.24
CA SER A 665 -2.30 -8.01 26.20
C SER A 665 -2.93 -6.65 26.40
N ALA A 666 -4.08 -6.38 25.80
CA ALA A 666 -4.82 -5.13 25.98
C ALA A 666 -5.32 -4.95 27.42
N ALA A 667 -5.83 -6.03 28.02
CA ALA A 667 -6.24 -5.99 29.43
C ALA A 667 -5.06 -5.71 30.38
N ARG A 668 -3.86 -6.26 30.10
CA ARG A 668 -2.65 -6.00 30.89
C ARG A 668 -2.11 -4.59 30.73
N ASN A 669 -2.18 -4.06 29.51
CA ASN A 669 -1.62 -2.75 29.14
C ASN A 669 -2.66 -1.61 29.21
N HIS A 670 -3.90 -1.91 29.62
CA HIS A 670 -5.01 -0.96 29.68
C HIS A 670 -5.26 -0.21 28.37
N VAL A 671 -5.12 -0.91 27.24
CA VAL A 671 -5.39 -0.37 25.90
C VAL A 671 -6.88 -0.49 25.61
N ASP A 672 -7.51 0.63 25.25
CA ASP A 672 -8.92 0.64 24.83
C ASP A 672 -9.04 0.11 23.39
N MET A 673 -9.92 -0.87 23.20
CA MET A 673 -10.22 -1.47 21.91
C MET A 673 -11.70 -1.38 21.63
N ARG A 674 -12.08 -0.65 20.59
CA ARG A 674 -13.47 -0.45 20.16
C ARG A 674 -13.75 -1.20 18.87
N MET A 675 -14.84 -1.95 18.84
CA MET A 675 -15.19 -2.84 17.74
C MET A 675 -16.50 -2.38 17.11
N TYR A 676 -16.44 -2.01 15.83
CA TYR A 676 -17.60 -1.52 15.09
C TYR A 676 -17.90 -2.41 13.89
N ARG A 677 -19.16 -2.42 13.49
CA ARG A 677 -19.63 -3.09 12.25
C ARG A 677 -20.22 -2.10 11.26
N VAL A 678 -20.63 -0.95 11.76
CA VAL A 678 -21.16 0.16 10.97
C VAL A 678 -20.25 1.35 11.15
N ILE A 679 -19.90 2.03 10.06
CA ILE A 679 -18.94 3.14 10.10
C ILE A 679 -19.48 4.35 10.87
N TYR A 680 -20.80 4.55 10.87
CA TYR A 680 -21.44 5.64 11.62
C TYR A 680 -21.18 5.54 13.12
N ASP A 681 -21.30 4.33 13.68
CA ASP A 681 -21.08 4.12 15.12
C ASP A 681 -19.63 4.48 15.51
N ALA A 682 -18.66 4.18 14.62
CA ALA A 682 -17.26 4.53 14.85
C ALA A 682 -17.03 6.05 14.80
N ILE A 683 -17.67 6.74 13.86
CA ILE A 683 -17.57 8.19 13.69
C ILE A 683 -18.20 8.88 14.91
N ASP A 684 -19.44 8.52 15.25
CA ASP A 684 -20.21 9.12 16.33
C ASP A 684 -19.53 8.96 17.70
N GLU A 685 -18.97 7.76 17.98
CA GLU A 685 -18.30 7.50 19.24
C GLU A 685 -16.99 8.26 19.36
N ILE A 686 -16.19 8.35 18.29
CA ILE A 686 -14.96 9.13 18.28
C ILE A 686 -15.26 10.63 18.36
N GLU A 687 -16.30 11.10 17.69
CA GLU A 687 -16.76 12.49 17.78
C GLU A 687 -17.25 12.83 19.20
N ALA A 688 -17.99 11.92 19.85
CA ALA A 688 -18.40 12.06 21.23
C ALA A 688 -17.20 12.06 22.20
N ALA A 689 -16.23 11.19 21.97
CA ALA A 689 -14.99 11.16 22.74
C ALA A 689 -14.19 12.46 22.59
N MET A 690 -14.15 13.03 21.40
CA MET A 690 -13.51 14.32 21.13
C MET A 690 -14.21 15.48 21.86
N LYS A 691 -15.53 15.45 21.88
CA LYS A 691 -16.33 16.49 22.55
C LYS A 691 -16.34 16.37 24.08
N GLY A 692 -15.70 15.31 24.62
CA GLY A 692 -15.72 15.04 26.07
C GLY A 692 -17.09 14.73 26.60
N MET A 693 -18.06 14.45 25.74
CA MET A 693 -19.42 14.09 26.09
C MET A 693 -19.65 12.60 25.76
N LEU A 694 -19.20 11.69 26.62
CA LEU A 694 -19.62 10.29 26.55
C LEU A 694 -21.07 10.23 27.07
N ALA A 695 -22.06 10.27 26.17
CA ALA A 695 -23.39 9.85 26.53
C ALA A 695 -23.33 8.34 26.92
N PRO A 696 -24.10 7.89 27.93
CA PRO A 696 -24.09 6.50 28.32
C PRO A 696 -24.57 5.64 27.17
N LYS A 697 -23.64 4.93 26.58
CA LYS A 697 -23.90 3.95 25.50
C LYS A 697 -23.72 2.55 26.07
N PHE A 698 -24.54 1.64 25.55
CA PHE A 698 -24.38 0.23 25.85
C PHE A 698 -23.07 -0.29 25.25
N ARG A 699 -22.24 -0.91 26.08
CA ARG A 699 -21.05 -1.63 25.66
C ARG A 699 -21.40 -3.10 25.50
N GLU A 700 -20.97 -3.70 24.40
CA GLU A 700 -21.01 -5.13 24.28
C GLU A 700 -20.01 -5.77 25.27
N ALA A 701 -20.51 -6.39 26.31
CA ALA A 701 -19.72 -7.15 27.25
C ALA A 701 -19.70 -8.62 26.81
N VAL A 702 -18.54 -9.10 26.41
CA VAL A 702 -18.36 -10.52 26.12
C VAL A 702 -18.37 -11.29 27.44
N ILE A 703 -19.36 -12.16 27.62
CA ILE A 703 -19.55 -12.96 28.83
C ILE A 703 -18.92 -14.34 28.74
N GLY A 704 -18.59 -14.83 27.57
CA GLY A 704 -17.92 -16.13 27.40
C GLY A 704 -17.73 -16.55 25.95
N HIS A 705 -16.83 -17.53 25.76
CA HIS A 705 -16.56 -18.13 24.47
C HIS A 705 -16.79 -19.63 24.51
N ALA A 706 -17.32 -20.18 23.41
CA ALA A 706 -17.44 -21.62 23.23
C ALA A 706 -16.92 -22.05 21.85
N GLU A 707 -16.11 -23.07 21.83
CA GLU A 707 -15.61 -23.72 20.63
C GLU A 707 -16.61 -24.78 20.14
N ILE A 708 -16.99 -24.74 18.88
CA ILE A 708 -17.84 -25.72 18.25
C ILE A 708 -17.03 -26.97 17.93
N ARG A 709 -17.29 -28.07 18.67
CA ARG A 709 -16.63 -29.34 18.48
C ARG A 709 -17.38 -30.29 17.57
N GLN A 710 -18.70 -30.17 17.57
CA GLN A 710 -19.56 -31.06 16.76
C GLN A 710 -20.83 -30.33 16.31
N THR A 711 -21.38 -30.71 15.18
CA THR A 711 -22.64 -30.15 14.68
C THR A 711 -23.66 -31.30 14.47
N TYR A 712 -24.89 -31.08 14.90
CA TYR A 712 -25.98 -32.02 14.79
C TYR A 712 -27.15 -31.38 14.03
N LYS A 713 -27.65 -32.07 13.01
CA LYS A 713 -28.86 -31.62 12.30
C LYS A 713 -30.10 -32.27 12.94
N VAL A 714 -30.96 -31.47 13.50
CA VAL A 714 -32.22 -31.87 14.15
C VAL A 714 -33.39 -31.32 13.34
N SER A 715 -34.26 -32.19 12.87
CA SER A 715 -35.36 -31.83 11.94
C SER A 715 -36.36 -30.80 12.49
N SER A 716 -36.48 -30.65 13.81
CA SER A 716 -37.43 -29.74 14.45
C SER A 716 -36.83 -28.38 14.84
N VAL A 717 -35.51 -28.26 14.96
CA VAL A 717 -34.83 -27.06 15.53
C VAL A 717 -33.75 -26.51 14.59
N GLY A 718 -33.37 -27.23 13.53
CA GLY A 718 -32.28 -26.87 12.65
C GLY A 718 -30.93 -27.48 13.04
N THR A 719 -29.84 -26.78 12.80
CA THR A 719 -28.49 -27.23 13.17
C THR A 719 -28.21 -26.87 14.63
N VAL A 720 -27.90 -27.86 15.45
CA VAL A 720 -27.46 -27.68 16.84
C VAL A 720 -25.95 -27.85 16.90
N ALA A 721 -25.27 -26.89 17.48
CA ALA A 721 -23.84 -26.90 17.71
C ALA A 721 -23.52 -27.51 19.08
N GLY A 722 -22.75 -28.60 19.10
CA GLY A 722 -22.15 -29.15 20.32
C GLY A 722 -20.88 -28.36 20.63
N CYS A 723 -20.95 -27.49 21.63
CA CYS A 723 -19.90 -26.54 21.99
C CYS A 723 -19.27 -26.91 23.33
N TYR A 724 -18.03 -26.55 23.48
CA TYR A 724 -17.30 -26.59 24.74
C TYR A 724 -17.00 -25.14 25.17
N VAL A 725 -17.47 -24.74 26.36
CA VAL A 725 -17.24 -23.38 26.87
C VAL A 725 -15.79 -23.26 27.34
N THR A 726 -15.02 -22.45 26.62
CA THR A 726 -13.58 -22.28 26.87
C THR A 726 -13.32 -21.31 28.01
N ASP A 727 -14.04 -20.19 28.04
CA ASP A 727 -13.96 -19.20 29.10
C ASP A 727 -15.33 -18.55 29.41
N GLY A 728 -15.43 -17.91 30.55
CA GLY A 728 -16.61 -17.21 30.96
C GLY A 728 -17.85 -18.08 31.15
N LYS A 729 -19.01 -17.57 30.73
CA LYS A 729 -20.28 -18.27 30.78
C LYS A 729 -21.17 -17.91 29.59
N ILE A 730 -22.00 -18.83 29.15
CA ILE A 730 -23.01 -18.60 28.13
C ILE A 730 -24.38 -18.59 28.79
N GLN A 731 -25.15 -17.54 28.56
CA GLN A 731 -26.51 -17.40 29.05
C GLN A 731 -27.53 -17.59 27.93
N ARG A 732 -28.71 -18.08 28.25
CA ARG A 732 -29.78 -18.29 27.26
C ARG A 732 -30.29 -16.99 26.63
N ALA A 733 -30.22 -15.86 27.35
CA ALA A 733 -30.74 -14.58 26.91
C ALA A 733 -29.63 -13.67 26.31
N CYS A 734 -28.43 -14.20 26.08
CA CYS A 734 -27.34 -13.43 25.47
C CYS A 734 -27.41 -13.47 23.95
N ASP A 735 -26.87 -12.45 23.34
CA ASP A 735 -26.57 -12.43 21.94
C ASP A 735 -25.27 -13.17 21.67
N VAL A 736 -25.16 -13.77 20.49
CA VAL A 736 -23.99 -14.57 20.13
C VAL A 736 -23.51 -14.24 18.74
N ARG A 737 -22.19 -14.29 18.59
CA ARG A 737 -21.48 -14.18 17.31
C ARG A 737 -20.75 -15.47 17.00
N ILE A 738 -20.80 -15.86 15.76
CA ILE A 738 -20.00 -16.97 15.25
C ILE A 738 -18.79 -16.37 14.56
N VAL A 739 -17.61 -16.65 15.12
CA VAL A 739 -16.33 -16.18 14.61
C VAL A 739 -15.60 -17.32 13.95
N ARG A 740 -15.29 -17.19 12.66
CA ARG A 740 -14.53 -18.13 11.85
C ARG A 740 -13.24 -17.45 11.39
N ASP A 741 -12.09 -18.02 11.75
CA ASP A 741 -10.77 -17.49 11.40
C ASP A 741 -10.55 -15.99 11.75
N GLY A 742 -11.15 -15.55 12.86
CA GLY A 742 -11.05 -14.17 13.33
C GLY A 742 -12.08 -13.20 12.70
N ILE A 743 -12.94 -13.68 11.79
CA ILE A 743 -13.97 -12.87 11.12
C ILE A 743 -15.36 -13.27 11.64
N VAL A 744 -16.20 -12.28 11.91
CA VAL A 744 -17.61 -12.51 12.31
C VAL A 744 -18.41 -12.96 11.08
N VAL A 745 -18.89 -14.21 11.11
CA VAL A 745 -19.68 -14.79 10.01
C VAL A 745 -21.17 -14.57 10.23
N HIS A 746 -21.62 -14.61 11.48
CA HIS A 746 -23.04 -14.45 11.84
C HIS A 746 -23.20 -13.88 13.24
N GLU A 747 -24.25 -13.10 13.42
CA GLU A 747 -24.68 -12.54 14.70
C GLU A 747 -26.19 -12.72 14.88
N GLY A 748 -26.61 -13.08 16.07
CA GLY A 748 -28.01 -13.28 16.37
C GLY A 748 -28.24 -13.79 17.79
N HIS A 749 -29.51 -14.07 18.09
CA HIS A 749 -29.91 -14.58 19.39
C HIS A 749 -29.78 -16.09 19.46
N LEU A 750 -29.56 -16.63 20.67
CA LEU A 750 -29.66 -18.06 20.93
C LEU A 750 -31.12 -18.49 20.91
N ALA A 751 -31.47 -19.40 20.02
CA ALA A 751 -32.80 -20.05 20.04
C ALA A 751 -32.92 -21.00 21.21
N SER A 752 -31.86 -21.77 21.55
CA SER A 752 -31.86 -22.61 22.74
C SER A 752 -30.47 -22.84 23.31
N LEU A 753 -30.40 -22.98 24.64
CA LEU A 753 -29.22 -23.40 25.38
C LEU A 753 -29.55 -24.64 26.19
N GLN A 754 -28.85 -25.74 25.90
CA GLN A 754 -29.13 -27.06 26.52
C GLN A 754 -27.82 -27.64 27.08
N ARG A 755 -27.93 -28.39 28.17
CA ARG A 755 -26.88 -29.23 28.70
C ARG A 755 -27.41 -30.64 28.82
N PHE A 756 -26.83 -31.56 28.04
CA PHE A 756 -27.40 -32.90 27.79
C PHE A 756 -28.82 -32.83 27.19
N LYS A 757 -29.86 -33.07 27.97
CA LYS A 757 -31.27 -33.01 27.52
C LYS A 757 -32.07 -31.87 28.17
N ASP A 758 -31.46 -31.17 29.14
CA ASP A 758 -32.14 -30.16 29.92
C ASP A 758 -31.83 -28.75 29.40
N SER A 759 -32.87 -27.94 29.28
CA SER A 759 -32.73 -26.52 28.98
C SER A 759 -32.24 -25.79 30.23
N VAL A 760 -31.09 -25.13 30.11
CA VAL A 760 -30.43 -24.40 31.21
C VAL A 760 -30.45 -22.91 30.98
N LYS A 761 -30.37 -22.11 32.06
CA LYS A 761 -30.33 -20.66 31.97
C LYS A 761 -28.91 -20.16 31.63
N GLU A 762 -27.87 -20.83 32.14
CA GLU A 762 -26.47 -20.50 31.90
C GLU A 762 -25.58 -21.76 31.96
N VAL A 763 -24.45 -21.70 31.28
CA VAL A 763 -23.39 -22.73 31.29
C VAL A 763 -22.05 -22.05 31.51
N ALA A 764 -21.30 -22.46 32.54
CA ALA A 764 -19.98 -21.91 32.88
C ALA A 764 -18.87 -22.58 32.07
N SER A 765 -17.68 -21.99 32.11
CA SER A 765 -16.46 -22.51 31.49
C SER A 765 -16.13 -23.93 31.95
N GLY A 766 -15.55 -24.74 31.05
CA GLY A 766 -15.19 -26.14 31.29
C GLY A 766 -16.31 -27.13 31.08
N TYR A 767 -17.52 -26.72 30.68
CA TYR A 767 -18.64 -27.58 30.43
C TYR A 767 -19.07 -27.63 28.96
N GLU A 768 -19.57 -28.75 28.54
CA GLU A 768 -20.18 -28.94 27.22
C GLU A 768 -21.63 -28.47 27.23
N CYS A 769 -22.05 -27.85 26.11
CA CYS A 769 -23.42 -27.41 25.90
C CYS A 769 -23.85 -27.57 24.44
N GLY A 770 -25.15 -27.59 24.21
CA GLY A 770 -25.78 -27.56 22.89
C GLY A 770 -26.37 -26.17 22.64
N LEU A 771 -25.94 -25.51 21.56
CA LEU A 771 -26.45 -24.22 21.15
C LEU A 771 -27.25 -24.36 19.86
N SER A 772 -28.37 -23.66 19.75
CA SER A 772 -29.04 -23.43 18.47
C SER A 772 -29.22 -21.92 18.27
N PHE A 773 -29.04 -21.49 17.03
CA PHE A 773 -29.08 -20.08 16.65
C PHE A 773 -30.36 -19.76 15.90
N GLU A 774 -30.90 -18.56 16.06
CA GLU A 774 -32.05 -18.14 15.28
C GLU A 774 -31.62 -17.86 13.83
N LYS A 775 -32.35 -18.50 12.88
CA LYS A 775 -32.19 -18.24 11.43
C LYS A 775 -30.82 -18.53 10.81
N TYR A 776 -29.92 -19.23 11.54
CA TYR A 776 -28.58 -19.54 11.02
C TYR A 776 -28.27 -21.04 11.17
N ASN A 777 -27.84 -21.67 10.07
CA ASN A 777 -27.59 -23.12 10.00
C ASN A 777 -26.21 -23.52 9.44
N ASP A 778 -25.41 -22.55 8.92
CA ASP A 778 -24.05 -22.82 8.37
C ASP A 778 -22.98 -22.80 9.45
N ILE A 779 -23.10 -23.69 10.40
CA ILE A 779 -22.21 -23.85 11.54
C ILE A 779 -21.15 -24.90 11.20
N LYS A 780 -19.87 -24.62 11.44
CA LYS A 780 -18.75 -25.52 11.19
C LYS A 780 -18.02 -25.89 12.47
N VAL A 781 -17.39 -27.06 12.46
CA VAL A 781 -16.50 -27.48 13.54
C VAL A 781 -15.24 -26.58 13.49
N GLY A 782 -14.84 -26.06 14.66
CA GLY A 782 -13.75 -25.10 14.80
C GLY A 782 -14.19 -23.64 14.79
N ASP A 783 -15.48 -23.32 14.51
CA ASP A 783 -16.00 -21.98 14.74
C ASP A 783 -16.01 -21.67 16.24
N VAL A 784 -15.77 -20.43 16.60
CA VAL A 784 -15.85 -19.93 17.98
C VAL A 784 -17.13 -19.12 18.15
N VAL A 785 -17.94 -19.51 19.13
CA VAL A 785 -19.13 -18.77 19.51
C VAL A 785 -18.76 -17.81 20.64
N GLU A 786 -18.88 -16.52 20.41
CA GLU A 786 -18.69 -15.45 21.36
C GLU A 786 -20.06 -15.03 21.89
N ALA A 787 -20.31 -15.20 23.18
CA ALA A 787 -21.54 -14.78 23.85
C ALA A 787 -21.32 -13.39 24.47
N TYR A 788 -22.22 -12.45 24.18
CA TYR A 788 -22.14 -11.07 24.72
C TYR A 788 -23.50 -10.56 25.20
N VAL A 789 -23.46 -9.56 26.04
CA VAL A 789 -24.62 -8.84 26.56
C VAL A 789 -24.36 -7.34 26.45
N MET A 790 -25.41 -6.59 26.13
CA MET A 790 -25.34 -5.13 26.11
C MET A 790 -25.39 -4.61 27.56
N GLU A 791 -24.24 -4.22 28.09
CA GLU A 791 -24.16 -3.60 29.44
C GLU A 791 -24.12 -2.09 29.31
N GLN A 792 -24.91 -1.40 30.12
CA GLN A 792 -24.86 0.05 30.28
C GLN A 792 -23.60 0.39 31.05
N ILE A 793 -22.69 1.15 30.42
CA ILE A 793 -21.48 1.65 31.09
C ILE A 793 -21.91 2.76 32.06
N GLU A 794 -21.87 2.49 33.34
CA GLU A 794 -21.87 3.54 34.35
C GLU A 794 -20.54 4.31 34.27
N GLN A 795 -20.60 5.62 34.03
CA GLN A 795 -19.43 6.51 33.99
C GLN A 795 -18.98 6.86 35.40
#